data_36bdbb08533d8ed51f74be9f2fcd28ba
#
_entry.id   36bdbb08533d8ed51f74be9f2fcd28ba
#
_cell.length_a   1.000
_cell.length_b   1.000
_cell.length_c   1.000
_cell.angle_alpha   90.00
_cell.angle_beta   90.00
_cell.angle_gamma   90.00
#
_symmetry.space_group_name_H-M   'P 1'
#
loop_
_entity.id
_entity.type
_entity.pdbx_description
1 polymer ?
#
loop_
_entity_poly.entity_id
_entity_poly.type
_entity_poly.pdbx_seq_one_letter_code
_entity_poly.pdbx_strand_id
1 'polypeptide(L)'
;MGKKFLVLCLLVGCSFSCAQQKVSFYSLKYKIFPKINIPSNSDVYMQKAALEFQKNFEILTKTKLTIEERTRFDKTENVLVLRVNPTQSSDFCIKKNKLNTTIVASSVENLHFGINEFFIKYTSLNFKQKSKQVGNPQLTYDIDLNSEINECYKADFSYREPYYSRNFNSDYSRWHKTNYLDLNWGIWGHNIPKILKKYQLPESAYAEVNGRRNKQQFCFSSNDLFKYLSTEIIKIYESDNALDRFMILPNDNFLSCTCDKCKKLGNTPTNASPAVFTFLNKLARKYKKLHFFTSAYNTVTEVPDFKAEKNIGLFYSTIKIQKGIPIEKSRYYNRFKKDITNWKDHVDDVYIWDYTVNFDNYFDLYPSLKVTQDNLKLYKKLGVHGVFLHGSEYNYSTLEDLKTYVFARMLWDTDIDLKEEITSFLNDNYSKKVAKLLSEFYIYLTDSFYNSKKELSIYSGIHQTAAKYLDPELLFTFYEDFDKYVQSNQYNQNYLQIATALTFLKLEIMRDYGFGKYGYARLFNNEIRVKSEIGTLLDKLDSYSRLAKISTYNEIQSSLRKYIIGWRETIFRYHRRNSYFFKKKFEVLSSLDEDYTNTSYLNDGAFGLLDYNTNWLLCSVDDLVLKVKKEDVKNSKEITFSFLQDTKHRIYFPEVIRIKDTENNTIKRFRLPVEKDKWLKKEFVLRLPTEYEDEQLSDEFIISIEKKRGIGKNTLAVDEIIFN
;
A
#
# COMPACT_ATOMS: atom_id res chain seq x y z
N MET A 1 65.94 26.28 -49.95
CA MET A 1 64.78 27.15 -50.26
C MET A 1 63.69 26.31 -50.95
N GLY A 2 62.64 26.02 -50.30
CA GLY A 2 61.53 25.23 -50.86
C GLY A 2 60.27 25.46 -49.96
N LYS A 3 59.42 26.37 -50.45
CA LYS A 3 58.16 26.66 -49.81
C LYS A 3 57.14 25.51 -50.03
N LYS A 4 56.67 24.84 -48.93
CA LYS A 4 55.51 23.94 -49.00
C LYS A 4 54.26 24.73 -48.81
N PHE A 5 53.38 24.72 -49.80
CA PHE A 5 52.00 25.22 -49.70
C PHE A 5 51.12 24.16 -48.96
N LEU A 6 50.52 24.55 -47.87
CA LEU A 6 49.56 23.74 -47.15
C LEU A 6 48.15 24.13 -47.64
N VAL A 7 47.49 23.23 -48.39
CA VAL A 7 46.09 23.42 -48.79
C VAL A 7 45.20 22.92 -47.64
N LEU A 8 44.51 23.83 -47.01
CA LEU A 8 43.53 23.54 -45.96
C LEU A 8 42.16 23.33 -46.62
N CYS A 9 41.74 22.07 -46.80
CA CYS A 9 40.38 21.73 -47.19
C CYS A 9 39.44 21.92 -46.03
N LEU A 10 38.67 23.02 -46.02
CA LEU A 10 37.49 23.22 -45.13
C LEU A 10 36.36 22.33 -45.64
N LEU A 11 36.15 21.18 -45.00
CA LEU A 11 34.90 20.39 -45.10
C LEU A 11 33.81 21.10 -44.27
N VAL A 12 33.01 21.92 -44.91
CA VAL A 12 31.75 22.40 -44.35
C VAL A 12 30.75 21.24 -44.39
N GLY A 13 30.65 20.53 -43.27
CA GLY A 13 29.58 19.55 -43.07
C GLY A 13 28.26 20.27 -42.91
N CYS A 14 27.51 20.46 -43.97
CA CYS A 14 26.10 20.82 -43.90
C CYS A 14 25.31 19.64 -43.29
N SER A 15 25.09 19.65 -41.98
CA SER A 15 24.05 18.85 -41.35
C SER A 15 22.72 19.40 -41.80
N PHE A 16 22.16 18.85 -42.88
CA PHE A 16 20.75 19.04 -43.20
C PHE A 16 19.93 18.36 -42.08
N SER A 17 19.51 19.12 -41.07
CA SER A 17 18.40 18.69 -40.24
C SER A 17 17.18 18.70 -41.17
N CYS A 18 16.76 17.52 -41.63
CA CYS A 18 15.50 17.36 -42.34
C CYS A 18 14.39 17.72 -41.39
N ALA A 19 13.94 18.99 -41.40
CA ALA A 19 12.77 19.39 -40.64
C ALA A 19 11.58 18.60 -41.20
N GLN A 20 11.05 17.67 -40.43
CA GLN A 20 9.88 16.89 -40.83
C GLN A 20 8.75 17.83 -41.19
N GLN A 21 8.19 17.71 -42.39
CA GLN A 21 7.09 18.52 -42.85
C GLN A 21 5.86 18.29 -41.95
N LYS A 22 5.35 19.35 -41.33
CA LYS A 22 4.11 19.29 -40.55
C LYS A 22 2.89 19.38 -41.46
N VAL A 23 1.85 18.62 -41.15
CA VAL A 23 0.57 18.57 -41.83
C VAL A 23 -0.55 18.79 -40.81
N SER A 24 -1.45 19.67 -41.15
CA SER A 24 -2.59 20.00 -40.26
C SER A 24 -3.50 18.77 -40.11
N PHE A 25 -3.64 18.30 -38.88
CA PHE A 25 -4.62 17.28 -38.49
C PHE A 25 -5.96 17.90 -38.18
N TYR A 26 -5.94 19.08 -37.55
CA TYR A 26 -7.12 19.87 -37.24
C TYR A 26 -6.80 21.37 -37.37
N SER A 27 -7.69 22.13 -38.00
CA SER A 27 -7.64 23.61 -38.04
C SER A 27 -9.01 24.18 -38.11
N LEU A 28 -9.37 25.00 -37.13
CA LEU A 28 -10.61 25.75 -37.15
C LEU A 28 -10.58 26.83 -38.22
N LYS A 29 -9.44 27.50 -38.39
CA LYS A 29 -9.23 28.55 -39.38
C LYS A 29 -9.40 28.05 -40.81
N TYR A 30 -8.82 26.90 -41.16
CA TYR A 30 -8.84 26.31 -42.48
C TYR A 30 -9.97 25.29 -42.68
N LYS A 31 -10.84 25.11 -41.68
CA LYS A 31 -11.97 24.16 -41.71
C LYS A 31 -11.49 22.71 -41.97
N ILE A 32 -10.35 22.34 -41.39
CA ILE A 32 -9.80 20.98 -41.50
C ILE A 32 -10.27 20.19 -40.25
N PHE A 33 -11.11 19.19 -40.47
CA PHE A 33 -11.68 18.36 -39.41
C PHE A 33 -11.42 16.89 -39.73
N PRO A 34 -10.71 16.13 -38.87
CA PRO A 34 -10.58 14.68 -39.05
C PRO A 34 -11.89 13.98 -38.76
N LYS A 35 -12.13 12.86 -39.43
CA LYS A 35 -13.21 11.92 -39.07
C LYS A 35 -12.62 10.76 -38.31
N ILE A 36 -13.33 10.23 -37.32
CA ILE A 36 -12.94 9.02 -36.59
C ILE A 36 -13.53 7.82 -37.33
N ASN A 37 -12.68 6.91 -37.75
CA ASN A 37 -13.08 5.69 -38.45
C ASN A 37 -12.80 4.46 -37.57
N ILE A 38 -13.84 3.62 -37.41
CA ILE A 38 -13.76 2.31 -36.77
C ILE A 38 -14.21 1.22 -37.77
N PRO A 39 -13.81 -0.04 -37.60
CA PRO A 39 -14.25 -1.14 -38.46
C PRO A 39 -15.78 -1.28 -38.52
N SER A 40 -16.31 -1.69 -39.66
CA SER A 40 -17.74 -2.02 -39.79
C SER A 40 -18.10 -3.15 -38.82
N ASN A 41 -19.29 -3.05 -38.23
CA ASN A 41 -19.80 -4.01 -37.21
C ASN A 41 -18.91 -4.04 -35.94
N SER A 42 -18.36 -2.90 -35.52
CA SER A 42 -17.61 -2.76 -34.29
C SER A 42 -18.49 -3.09 -33.07
N ASP A 43 -17.91 -3.81 -32.11
CA ASP A 43 -18.56 -4.07 -30.82
C ASP A 43 -18.68 -2.83 -29.94
N VAL A 44 -19.40 -2.94 -28.85
CA VAL A 44 -19.63 -1.85 -27.89
C VAL A 44 -18.33 -1.27 -27.30
N TYR A 45 -17.29 -2.09 -27.15
CA TYR A 45 -16.01 -1.66 -26.57
C TYR A 45 -15.20 -0.80 -27.54
N MET A 46 -15.19 -1.16 -28.84
CA MET A 46 -14.59 -0.35 -29.90
C MET A 46 -15.31 1.00 -30.04
N GLN A 47 -16.65 0.98 -29.97
CA GLN A 47 -17.46 2.22 -29.98
C GLN A 47 -17.13 3.11 -28.78
N LYS A 48 -16.96 2.54 -27.55
CA LYS A 48 -16.52 3.29 -26.36
C LYS A 48 -15.14 3.92 -26.56
N ALA A 49 -14.21 3.23 -27.21
CA ALA A 49 -12.89 3.79 -27.52
C ALA A 49 -12.97 4.98 -28.47
N ALA A 50 -13.78 4.90 -29.53
CA ALA A 50 -14.02 6.01 -30.45
C ALA A 50 -14.67 7.22 -29.75
N LEU A 51 -15.64 6.96 -28.88
CA LEU A 51 -16.29 8.00 -28.05
C LEU A 51 -15.30 8.65 -27.08
N GLU A 52 -14.32 7.90 -26.52
CA GLU A 52 -13.29 8.49 -25.68
C GLU A 52 -12.40 9.45 -26.47
N PHE A 53 -11.98 9.10 -27.68
CA PHE A 53 -11.22 10.01 -28.54
C PHE A 53 -12.05 11.27 -28.84
N GLN A 54 -13.31 11.11 -29.27
CA GLN A 54 -14.23 12.21 -29.58
C GLN A 54 -14.39 13.14 -28.37
N LYS A 55 -14.60 12.60 -27.18
CA LYS A 55 -14.77 13.37 -25.93
C LYS A 55 -13.50 14.16 -25.57
N ASN A 56 -12.32 13.52 -25.63
CA ASN A 56 -11.03 14.16 -25.33
C ASN A 56 -10.77 15.30 -26.32
N PHE A 57 -11.10 15.07 -27.59
CA PHE A 57 -10.96 16.07 -28.66
C PHE A 57 -11.91 17.27 -28.45
N GLU A 58 -13.17 17.01 -28.11
CA GLU A 58 -14.17 18.02 -27.80
C GLU A 58 -13.81 18.86 -26.57
N ILE A 59 -13.20 18.28 -25.55
CA ILE A 59 -12.67 19.02 -24.39
C ILE A 59 -11.66 20.05 -24.86
N LEU A 60 -10.73 19.64 -25.74
CA LEU A 60 -9.59 20.44 -26.19
C LEU A 60 -9.98 21.51 -27.19
N THR A 61 -10.92 21.22 -28.15
CA THR A 61 -11.20 22.07 -29.33
C THR A 61 -12.60 22.61 -29.36
N LYS A 62 -13.53 22.18 -28.52
CA LYS A 62 -14.99 22.41 -28.60
C LYS A 62 -15.63 21.91 -29.89
N THR A 63 -14.92 21.13 -30.69
CA THR A 63 -15.42 20.54 -31.93
C THR A 63 -15.72 19.05 -31.70
N LYS A 64 -16.94 18.64 -32.03
CA LYS A 64 -17.36 17.26 -32.01
C LYS A 64 -17.07 16.59 -33.35
N LEU A 65 -16.17 15.61 -33.37
CA LEU A 65 -15.82 14.87 -34.59
C LEU A 65 -16.92 13.86 -34.96
N THR A 66 -17.03 13.53 -36.24
CA THR A 66 -17.91 12.46 -36.72
C THR A 66 -17.24 11.10 -36.55
N ILE A 67 -17.99 10.12 -36.04
CA ILE A 67 -17.56 8.72 -35.98
C ILE A 67 -18.25 7.98 -37.13
N GLU A 68 -17.47 7.27 -37.95
CA GLU A 68 -17.94 6.50 -39.11
C GLU A 68 -17.48 5.05 -39.02
N GLU A 69 -18.36 4.10 -39.30
CA GLU A 69 -18.05 2.69 -39.39
C GLU A 69 -17.77 2.33 -40.87
N ARG A 70 -16.49 2.18 -41.22
CA ARG A 70 -16.06 1.83 -42.58
C ARG A 70 -14.92 0.84 -42.59
N THR A 71 -14.96 -0.09 -43.54
CA THR A 71 -13.85 -1.03 -43.79
C THR A 71 -12.77 -0.45 -44.69
N ARG A 72 -13.14 0.50 -45.55
CA ARG A 72 -12.23 1.17 -46.51
C ARG A 72 -12.42 2.70 -46.46
N PHE A 73 -11.32 3.44 -46.62
CA PHE A 73 -11.30 4.91 -46.70
C PHE A 73 -10.28 5.34 -47.75
N ASP A 74 -10.44 6.51 -48.30
CA ASP A 74 -9.50 7.08 -49.27
C ASP A 74 -8.26 7.59 -48.56
N LYS A 75 -7.08 7.35 -49.14
CA LYS A 75 -5.80 7.86 -48.62
C LYS A 75 -5.68 9.39 -48.66
N THR A 76 -6.56 10.05 -49.40
CA THR A 76 -6.65 11.51 -49.50
C THR A 76 -7.56 12.16 -48.48
N GLU A 77 -8.34 11.35 -47.72
CA GLU A 77 -9.18 11.83 -46.62
C GLU A 77 -8.36 12.07 -45.34
N ASN A 78 -8.65 13.12 -44.60
CA ASN A 78 -8.13 13.36 -43.27
C ASN A 78 -8.91 12.49 -42.24
N VAL A 79 -8.40 11.33 -41.97
CA VAL A 79 -9.09 10.31 -41.15
C VAL A 79 -8.19 9.82 -40.00
N LEU A 80 -8.78 9.76 -38.82
CA LEU A 80 -8.22 8.99 -37.70
C LEU A 80 -8.81 7.58 -37.71
N VAL A 81 -7.97 6.59 -37.89
CA VAL A 81 -8.36 5.18 -37.91
C VAL A 81 -8.05 4.53 -36.58
N LEU A 82 -9.04 3.96 -35.93
CA LEU A 82 -8.89 3.16 -34.70
C LEU A 82 -9.05 1.68 -35.04
N ARG A 83 -8.07 0.83 -34.66
CA ARG A 83 -8.07 -0.61 -34.95
C ARG A 83 -7.48 -1.44 -33.84
N VAL A 84 -7.97 -2.67 -33.72
CA VAL A 84 -7.37 -3.72 -32.92
C VAL A 84 -6.77 -4.78 -33.84
N ASN A 85 -5.50 -5.14 -33.58
CA ASN A 85 -4.78 -6.23 -34.22
C ASN A 85 -4.14 -7.12 -33.15
N PRO A 86 -4.80 -8.22 -32.76
CA PRO A 86 -4.32 -9.09 -31.66
C PRO A 86 -2.95 -9.75 -31.93
N THR A 87 -2.49 -9.77 -33.18
CA THR A 87 -1.23 -10.42 -33.57
C THR A 87 -0.01 -9.49 -33.58
N GLN A 88 -0.21 -8.16 -33.30
CA GLN A 88 0.94 -7.27 -33.24
C GLN A 88 1.76 -7.48 -31.96
N SER A 89 3.09 -7.29 -32.05
CA SER A 89 4.04 -7.50 -30.96
C SER A 89 4.11 -6.35 -29.95
N SER A 90 3.67 -5.15 -30.33
CA SER A 90 3.58 -3.97 -29.49
C SER A 90 2.18 -3.81 -28.89
N ASP A 91 2.06 -3.14 -27.75
CA ASP A 91 0.77 -2.88 -27.12
C ASP A 91 -0.09 -1.99 -28.01
N PHE A 92 0.49 -0.89 -28.50
CA PHE A 92 -0.13 -0.03 -29.50
C PHE A 92 0.92 0.70 -30.35
N CYS A 93 0.48 1.16 -31.53
CA CYS A 93 1.27 2.04 -32.39
C CYS A 93 0.43 3.24 -32.84
N ILE A 94 1.08 4.41 -32.92
CA ILE A 94 0.54 5.61 -33.55
C ILE A 94 1.29 5.79 -34.87
N LYS A 95 0.56 5.72 -35.98
CA LYS A 95 1.11 5.82 -37.33
C LYS A 95 0.43 6.92 -38.10
N LYS A 96 1.19 7.70 -38.87
CA LYS A 96 0.65 8.69 -39.79
C LYS A 96 1.36 8.56 -41.12
N ASN A 97 0.57 8.59 -42.17
CA ASN A 97 1.07 8.64 -43.54
C ASN A 97 0.26 9.72 -44.27
N LYS A 98 0.91 10.85 -44.54
CA LYS A 98 0.28 12.06 -45.12
C LYS A 98 -0.94 12.53 -44.31
N LEU A 99 -2.15 12.29 -44.79
CA LEU A 99 -3.39 12.73 -44.12
C LEU A 99 -3.96 11.71 -43.14
N ASN A 100 -3.68 10.42 -43.32
CA ASN A 100 -4.26 9.37 -42.49
C ASN A 100 -3.44 9.15 -41.23
N THR A 101 -4.09 9.25 -40.07
CA THR A 101 -3.56 8.91 -38.76
C THR A 101 -4.20 7.62 -38.28
N THR A 102 -3.40 6.66 -37.84
CA THR A 102 -3.91 5.36 -37.34
C THR A 102 -3.39 5.09 -35.92
N ILE A 103 -4.29 4.74 -35.04
CA ILE A 103 -3.96 4.13 -33.76
C ILE A 103 -4.34 2.66 -33.83
N VAL A 104 -3.37 1.78 -33.82
CA VAL A 104 -3.57 0.33 -33.84
C VAL A 104 -3.03 -0.29 -32.58
N ALA A 105 -3.81 -1.15 -31.94
CA ALA A 105 -3.46 -1.77 -30.65
C ALA A 105 -3.68 -3.28 -30.66
N SER A 106 -3.02 -4.01 -29.78
CA SER A 106 -3.16 -5.46 -29.63
C SER A 106 -4.49 -5.87 -28.97
N SER A 107 -5.12 -4.96 -28.20
CA SER A 107 -6.41 -5.14 -27.56
C SER A 107 -7.19 -3.83 -27.50
N VAL A 108 -8.49 -3.88 -27.17
CA VAL A 108 -9.27 -2.65 -26.95
C VAL A 108 -8.76 -1.86 -25.75
N GLU A 109 -8.29 -2.54 -24.69
CA GLU A 109 -7.66 -1.88 -23.53
C GLU A 109 -6.42 -1.08 -23.96
N ASN A 110 -5.52 -1.70 -24.73
CA ASN A 110 -4.35 -1.04 -25.27
C ASN A 110 -4.70 0.07 -26.30
N LEU A 111 -5.87 -0.01 -26.96
CA LEU A 111 -6.35 1.06 -27.82
C LEU A 111 -6.70 2.33 -27.01
N HIS A 112 -7.31 2.18 -25.84
CA HIS A 112 -7.53 3.31 -24.91
C HIS A 112 -6.20 3.94 -24.48
N PHE A 113 -5.15 3.15 -24.24
CA PHE A 113 -3.81 3.67 -23.93
C PHE A 113 -3.22 4.46 -25.12
N GLY A 114 -3.34 3.93 -26.35
CA GLY A 114 -2.88 4.61 -27.55
C GLY A 114 -3.63 5.92 -27.84
N ILE A 115 -4.94 5.95 -27.57
CA ILE A 115 -5.75 7.18 -27.66
C ILE A 115 -5.24 8.23 -26.67
N ASN A 116 -5.04 7.87 -25.41
CA ASN A 116 -4.55 8.83 -24.42
C ASN A 116 -3.13 9.29 -24.74
N GLU A 117 -2.24 8.36 -25.20
CA GLU A 117 -0.89 8.73 -25.65
C GLU A 117 -0.89 9.73 -26.80
N PHE A 118 -1.80 9.61 -27.76
CA PHE A 118 -1.98 10.60 -28.81
C PHE A 118 -2.20 12.01 -28.24
N PHE A 119 -3.09 12.14 -27.26
CA PHE A 119 -3.36 13.44 -26.63
C PHE A 119 -2.18 13.94 -25.80
N ILE A 120 -1.54 13.08 -25.04
CA ILE A 120 -0.36 13.43 -24.24
C ILE A 120 0.78 13.97 -25.12
N LYS A 121 1.04 13.31 -26.26
CA LYS A 121 2.20 13.59 -27.07
C LYS A 121 2.00 14.68 -28.10
N TYR A 122 0.83 14.74 -28.71
CA TYR A 122 0.59 15.60 -29.87
C TYR A 122 -0.34 16.78 -29.59
N THR A 123 -0.80 16.94 -28.36
CA THR A 123 -1.69 18.04 -27.99
C THR A 123 -1.29 18.66 -26.65
N SER A 124 -2.00 19.70 -26.21
CA SER A 124 -1.85 20.31 -24.90
C SER A 124 -2.74 19.70 -23.82
N LEU A 125 -3.52 18.65 -24.15
CA LEU A 125 -4.43 18.03 -23.18
C LEU A 125 -3.63 17.31 -22.08
N ASN A 126 -3.95 17.62 -20.85
CA ASN A 126 -3.43 16.92 -19.67
C ASN A 126 -4.56 16.29 -18.83
N PHE A 127 -4.21 15.44 -17.86
CA PHE A 127 -5.20 14.74 -17.06
C PHE A 127 -6.12 15.68 -16.25
N LYS A 128 -5.61 16.81 -15.76
CA LYS A 128 -6.42 17.77 -14.99
C LYS A 128 -7.51 18.41 -15.85
N GLN A 129 -7.19 18.74 -17.09
CA GLN A 129 -8.17 19.25 -18.06
C GLN A 129 -9.18 18.17 -18.45
N LYS A 130 -8.73 16.93 -18.70
CA LYS A 130 -9.61 15.79 -18.99
C LYS A 130 -10.58 15.52 -17.83
N SER A 131 -10.11 15.54 -16.60
CA SER A 131 -10.90 15.27 -15.38
C SER A 131 -11.73 16.48 -14.91
N LYS A 132 -11.70 17.61 -15.62
CA LYS A 132 -12.38 18.87 -15.25
C LYS A 132 -11.93 19.44 -13.89
N GLN A 133 -10.72 19.11 -13.44
CA GLN A 133 -10.14 19.66 -12.20
C GLN A 133 -9.63 21.09 -12.36
N VAL A 134 -9.44 21.53 -13.60
CA VAL A 134 -9.10 22.91 -13.96
C VAL A 134 -10.32 23.53 -14.60
N GLY A 135 -10.60 24.80 -14.28
CA GLY A 135 -11.65 25.58 -14.94
C GLY A 135 -11.54 25.55 -16.47
N ASN A 136 -12.00 26.49 -17.22
CA ASN A 136 -12.00 26.45 -18.69
C ASN A 136 -10.62 26.06 -19.23
N PRO A 137 -10.46 24.88 -19.91
CA PRO A 137 -9.21 24.52 -20.55
C PRO A 137 -8.86 25.54 -21.64
N GLN A 138 -7.56 25.81 -21.83
CA GLN A 138 -7.10 26.60 -22.95
C GLN A 138 -7.48 25.88 -24.24
N LEU A 139 -8.30 26.54 -25.08
CA LEU A 139 -8.77 25.96 -26.33
C LEU A 139 -7.62 25.87 -27.35
N THR A 140 -7.59 24.76 -28.07
CA THR A 140 -6.66 24.53 -29.17
C THR A 140 -7.42 24.76 -30.48
N TYR A 141 -6.88 25.61 -31.33
CA TYR A 141 -7.49 25.95 -32.62
C TYR A 141 -6.85 25.22 -33.79
N ASP A 142 -5.63 24.75 -33.63
CA ASP A 142 -4.88 24.03 -34.66
C ASP A 142 -4.10 22.87 -34.00
N ILE A 143 -4.07 21.71 -34.66
CA ILE A 143 -3.23 20.53 -34.28
C ILE A 143 -2.47 20.11 -35.54
N ASP A 144 -1.16 20.35 -35.54
CA ASP A 144 -0.27 19.95 -36.63
C ASP A 144 0.58 18.74 -36.20
N LEU A 145 0.54 17.72 -37.04
CA LEU A 145 1.33 16.50 -36.85
C LEU A 145 2.44 16.41 -37.91
N ASN A 146 3.51 15.70 -37.62
CA ASN A 146 4.50 15.34 -38.65
C ASN A 146 3.82 14.55 -39.75
N SER A 147 4.21 14.77 -41.01
CA SER A 147 3.63 14.09 -42.19
C SER A 147 3.76 12.57 -42.11
N GLU A 148 4.82 12.09 -41.43
CA GLU A 148 5.09 10.69 -41.18
C GLU A 148 5.33 10.45 -39.68
N ILE A 149 4.59 9.52 -39.11
CA ILE A 149 4.74 9.04 -37.74
C ILE A 149 4.71 7.50 -37.80
N ASN A 150 5.64 6.85 -37.14
CA ASN A 150 5.65 5.39 -36.96
C ASN A 150 6.22 5.05 -35.60
N GLU A 151 5.41 5.20 -34.58
CA GLU A 151 5.80 5.01 -33.19
C GLU A 151 5.02 3.87 -32.58
N CYS A 152 5.73 2.90 -32.04
CA CYS A 152 5.17 1.73 -31.39
C CYS A 152 5.61 1.68 -29.92
N TYR A 153 4.71 1.31 -29.06
CA TYR A 153 4.88 1.31 -27.63
C TYR A 153 4.62 -0.09 -27.07
N LYS A 154 5.45 -0.51 -26.14
CA LYS A 154 5.32 -1.78 -25.43
C LYS A 154 5.70 -1.59 -23.98
N ALA A 155 4.83 -2.01 -23.09
CA ALA A 155 5.08 -1.99 -21.67
C ALA A 155 6.03 -3.12 -21.24
N ASP A 156 6.73 -2.93 -20.14
CA ASP A 156 7.56 -3.97 -19.52
C ASP A 156 6.71 -5.11 -18.92
N PHE A 157 5.49 -4.78 -18.45
CA PHE A 157 4.56 -5.76 -17.91
C PHE A 157 3.20 -5.68 -18.63
N SER A 158 2.57 -6.82 -18.87
CA SER A 158 1.23 -6.89 -19.47
C SER A 158 0.12 -6.52 -18.49
N TYR A 159 0.31 -6.75 -17.17
CA TYR A 159 -0.57 -6.32 -16.09
C TYR A 159 0.18 -5.39 -15.13
N ARG A 160 -0.40 -4.23 -14.86
CA ARG A 160 0.23 -3.09 -14.18
C ARG A 160 -0.77 -2.42 -13.26
N GLU A 161 -0.79 -2.78 -11.98
CA GLU A 161 -1.75 -2.21 -11.04
C GLU A 161 -1.10 -1.61 -9.80
N PRO A 162 -0.99 -0.28 -9.70
CA PRO A 162 -0.74 0.41 -8.44
C PRO A 162 -2.06 0.48 -7.65
N TYR A 163 -2.21 -0.33 -6.59
CA TYR A 163 -3.46 -0.48 -5.85
C TYR A 163 -3.66 0.63 -4.82
N TYR A 164 -3.96 1.82 -5.32
CA TYR A 164 -4.23 3.04 -4.58
C TYR A 164 -5.51 3.69 -5.06
N SER A 165 -6.15 4.50 -4.22
CA SER A 165 -7.46 5.12 -4.49
C SER A 165 -7.53 5.88 -5.82
N ARG A 166 -6.44 6.55 -6.21
CA ARG A 166 -6.35 7.28 -7.48
C ARG A 166 -6.49 6.37 -8.71
N ASN A 167 -5.95 5.16 -8.64
CA ASN A 167 -5.99 4.20 -9.75
C ASN A 167 -7.40 3.60 -9.95
N PHE A 168 -8.31 3.71 -8.98
CA PHE A 168 -9.67 3.18 -9.07
C PHE A 168 -10.61 4.07 -9.91
N ASN A 169 -10.09 5.12 -10.50
CA ASN A 169 -10.78 5.92 -11.48
C ASN A 169 -10.39 5.43 -12.89
N SER A 170 -11.36 4.96 -13.67
CA SER A 170 -11.10 4.41 -15.01
C SER A 170 -10.50 5.41 -16.01
N ASP A 171 -10.82 6.70 -15.88
CA ASP A 171 -10.18 7.75 -16.70
C ASP A 171 -8.71 7.93 -16.30
N TYR A 172 -8.40 7.83 -14.99
CA TYR A 172 -7.01 7.91 -14.49
C TYR A 172 -6.19 6.70 -14.94
N SER A 173 -6.70 5.47 -14.72
CA SER A 173 -5.99 4.24 -15.06
C SER A 173 -5.69 4.17 -16.57
N ARG A 174 -6.66 4.51 -17.44
CA ARG A 174 -6.45 4.57 -18.88
C ARG A 174 -5.45 5.64 -19.31
N TRP A 175 -5.49 6.82 -18.66
CA TRP A 175 -4.54 7.90 -18.93
C TRP A 175 -3.10 7.52 -18.59
N HIS A 176 -2.92 6.85 -17.45
CA HIS A 176 -1.62 6.43 -16.96
C HIS A 176 -1.23 5.01 -17.38
N LYS A 177 -1.99 4.37 -18.28
CA LYS A 177 -1.73 3.05 -18.87
C LYS A 177 -1.62 1.92 -17.84
N THR A 178 -2.44 1.97 -16.79
CA THR A 178 -2.52 0.96 -15.73
C THR A 178 -3.76 0.09 -15.86
N ASN A 179 -3.76 -1.04 -15.21
CA ASN A 179 -4.92 -1.88 -15.01
C ASN A 179 -5.66 -1.48 -13.74
N TYR A 180 -6.91 -1.87 -13.67
CA TYR A 180 -7.78 -1.60 -12.54
C TYR A 180 -8.76 -2.76 -12.35
N LEU A 181 -8.91 -3.21 -11.09
CA LEU A 181 -9.66 -4.42 -10.74
C LEU A 181 -11.05 -4.50 -11.39
N ASP A 182 -11.86 -3.45 -11.21
CA ASP A 182 -13.25 -3.45 -11.65
C ASP A 182 -13.42 -3.48 -13.19
N LEU A 183 -12.33 -3.24 -13.94
CA LEU A 183 -12.34 -3.29 -15.40
C LEU A 183 -11.99 -4.68 -15.96
N ASN A 184 -11.29 -5.52 -15.18
CA ASN A 184 -10.72 -6.75 -15.72
C ASN A 184 -11.07 -8.00 -14.91
N TRP A 185 -11.46 -7.88 -13.63
CA TRP A 185 -11.62 -9.02 -12.74
C TRP A 185 -13.06 -9.24 -12.32
N GLY A 186 -13.60 -10.42 -12.63
CA GLY A 186 -14.90 -10.85 -12.11
C GLY A 186 -14.84 -11.26 -10.64
N ILE A 187 -13.74 -11.89 -10.21
CA ILE A 187 -13.46 -12.23 -8.81
C ILE A 187 -12.02 -11.86 -8.51
N TRP A 188 -11.82 -11.15 -7.40
CA TRP A 188 -10.51 -10.72 -6.93
C TRP A 188 -10.30 -11.03 -5.45
N GLY A 189 -9.06 -11.36 -5.06
CA GLY A 189 -8.68 -11.59 -3.67
C GLY A 189 -9.47 -12.72 -3.00
N HIS A 190 -9.61 -12.65 -1.68
CA HIS A 190 -10.32 -13.68 -0.87
C HIS A 190 -11.85 -13.50 -0.87
N ASN A 191 -12.46 -13.13 -2.02
CA ASN A 191 -13.88 -12.77 -2.13
C ASN A 191 -14.83 -13.95 -2.36
N ILE A 192 -14.36 -15.20 -2.46
CA ILE A 192 -15.23 -16.39 -2.61
C ILE A 192 -16.32 -16.44 -1.52
N PRO A 193 -16.03 -16.24 -0.23
CA PRO A 193 -17.07 -16.25 0.81
C PRO A 193 -18.16 -15.20 0.59
N LYS A 194 -17.77 -13.99 0.16
CA LYS A 194 -18.70 -12.89 -0.12
C LYS A 194 -19.63 -13.22 -1.29
N ILE A 195 -19.07 -13.79 -2.36
CA ILE A 195 -19.81 -14.16 -3.57
C ILE A 195 -20.80 -15.30 -3.28
N LEU A 196 -20.36 -16.30 -2.50
CA LEU A 196 -21.17 -17.46 -2.17
C LEU A 196 -22.10 -17.26 -0.95
N LYS A 197 -22.05 -16.11 -0.26
CA LYS A 197 -22.84 -15.82 0.96
C LYS A 197 -24.35 -16.00 0.75
N LYS A 198 -24.86 -15.78 -0.46
CA LYS A 198 -26.28 -15.92 -0.80
C LYS A 198 -26.76 -17.38 -0.89
N TYR A 199 -25.84 -18.34 -0.87
CA TYR A 199 -26.17 -19.78 -0.93
C TYR A 199 -26.04 -20.42 0.44
N GLN A 200 -26.92 -21.35 0.74
CA GLN A 200 -26.74 -22.30 1.83
C GLN A 200 -25.90 -23.47 1.32
N LEU A 201 -24.57 -23.33 1.47
CA LEU A 201 -23.63 -24.35 1.01
C LEU A 201 -23.72 -25.60 1.87
N PRO A 202 -23.71 -26.82 1.26
CA PRO A 202 -23.63 -28.05 2.01
C PRO A 202 -22.28 -28.21 2.71
N GLU A 203 -22.25 -29.01 3.77
CA GLU A 203 -21.03 -29.27 4.57
C GLU A 203 -19.84 -29.76 3.71
N SER A 204 -20.11 -30.51 2.63
CA SER A 204 -19.12 -31.00 1.67
C SER A 204 -18.35 -29.88 0.93
N ALA A 205 -18.89 -28.66 0.86
CA ALA A 205 -18.21 -27.50 0.27
C ALA A 205 -17.07 -26.95 1.16
N TYR A 206 -17.08 -27.28 2.46
CA TYR A 206 -16.11 -26.77 3.41
C TYR A 206 -14.98 -27.76 3.68
N ALA A 207 -13.81 -27.25 4.04
CA ALA A 207 -12.62 -28.04 4.32
C ALA A 207 -12.85 -28.99 5.52
N GLU A 208 -12.28 -30.17 5.45
CA GLU A 208 -12.11 -31.04 6.61
C GLU A 208 -10.73 -30.79 7.22
N VAL A 209 -10.73 -30.40 8.47
CA VAL A 209 -9.53 -30.11 9.26
C VAL A 209 -9.59 -30.91 10.55
N ASN A 210 -8.58 -31.73 10.81
CA ASN A 210 -8.54 -32.62 11.96
C ASN A 210 -9.82 -33.51 12.08
N GLY A 211 -10.28 -34.05 10.96
CA GLY A 211 -11.43 -34.94 10.89
C GLY A 211 -12.81 -34.27 11.05
N ARG A 212 -12.87 -32.93 11.08
CA ARG A 212 -14.12 -32.17 11.20
C ARG A 212 -14.27 -31.12 10.12
N ARG A 213 -15.50 -30.90 9.62
CA ARG A 213 -15.78 -29.82 8.66
C ARG A 213 -15.62 -28.46 9.34
N ASN A 214 -14.87 -27.55 8.66
CA ASN A 214 -14.55 -26.22 9.15
C ASN A 214 -15.00 -25.18 8.11
N LYS A 215 -16.01 -24.37 8.45
CA LYS A 215 -16.58 -23.34 7.58
C LYS A 215 -15.66 -22.16 7.32
N GLN A 216 -14.51 -22.06 7.99
CA GLN A 216 -13.52 -21.01 7.75
C GLN A 216 -12.67 -21.28 6.50
N GLN A 217 -12.76 -22.47 5.88
CA GLN A 217 -12.03 -22.78 4.66
C GLN A 217 -12.87 -23.66 3.73
N PHE A 218 -12.61 -23.59 2.42
CA PHE A 218 -13.28 -24.39 1.39
C PHE A 218 -12.55 -25.71 1.08
N CYS A 219 -13.32 -26.70 0.61
CA CYS A 219 -12.81 -27.96 0.10
C CYS A 219 -12.71 -27.91 -1.43
N PHE A 220 -11.50 -27.70 -1.97
CA PHE A 220 -11.27 -27.59 -3.42
C PHE A 220 -11.40 -28.93 -4.19
N SER A 221 -11.65 -30.06 -3.50
CA SER A 221 -12.10 -31.33 -4.15
C SER A 221 -13.61 -31.48 -4.18
N SER A 222 -14.39 -30.51 -3.67
CA SER A 222 -15.86 -30.58 -3.59
C SER A 222 -16.53 -30.28 -4.93
N ASN A 223 -17.41 -31.17 -5.34
CA ASN A 223 -18.27 -30.93 -6.51
C ASN A 223 -19.32 -29.84 -6.24
N ASP A 224 -19.77 -29.69 -4.99
CA ASP A 224 -20.73 -28.66 -4.61
C ASP A 224 -20.09 -27.27 -4.70
N LEU A 225 -18.89 -27.08 -4.14
CA LEU A 225 -18.15 -25.83 -4.30
C LEU A 225 -17.97 -25.49 -5.79
N PHE A 226 -17.57 -26.47 -6.60
CA PHE A 226 -17.39 -26.29 -8.04
C PHE A 226 -18.68 -25.85 -8.72
N LYS A 227 -19.82 -26.49 -8.41
CA LYS A 227 -21.13 -26.16 -8.98
C LYS A 227 -21.51 -24.70 -8.68
N TYR A 228 -21.50 -24.32 -7.40
CA TYR A 228 -21.92 -22.96 -7.00
C TYR A 228 -20.98 -21.89 -7.56
N LEU A 229 -19.68 -22.10 -7.45
CA LEU A 229 -18.70 -21.12 -7.94
C LEU A 229 -18.72 -20.99 -9.46
N SER A 230 -18.82 -22.11 -10.21
CA SER A 230 -19.00 -22.07 -11.67
C SER A 230 -20.23 -21.29 -12.10
N THR A 231 -21.36 -21.43 -11.37
CA THR A 231 -22.59 -20.70 -11.66
C THR A 231 -22.38 -19.19 -11.50
N GLU A 232 -21.68 -18.77 -10.46
CA GLU A 232 -21.41 -17.33 -10.25
C GLU A 232 -20.40 -16.75 -11.25
N ILE A 233 -19.35 -17.50 -11.57
CA ILE A 233 -18.37 -17.10 -12.59
C ILE A 233 -19.07 -16.78 -13.92
N ILE A 234 -19.97 -17.67 -14.38
CA ILE A 234 -20.67 -17.44 -15.65
C ILE A 234 -21.63 -16.27 -15.57
N LYS A 235 -22.38 -16.10 -14.48
CA LYS A 235 -23.26 -14.94 -14.30
C LYS A 235 -22.50 -13.62 -14.35
N ILE A 236 -21.32 -13.57 -13.73
CA ILE A 236 -20.48 -12.38 -13.74
C ILE A 236 -19.99 -12.09 -15.17
N TYR A 237 -19.46 -13.11 -15.86
CA TYR A 237 -18.98 -12.96 -17.23
C TYR A 237 -20.10 -12.58 -18.23
N GLU A 238 -21.29 -13.14 -18.09
CA GLU A 238 -22.45 -12.81 -18.94
C GLU A 238 -22.98 -11.40 -18.66
N SER A 239 -22.76 -10.87 -17.45
CA SER A 239 -23.13 -9.48 -17.11
C SER A 239 -22.18 -8.45 -17.74
N ASP A 240 -20.89 -8.77 -17.85
CA ASP A 240 -19.87 -7.97 -18.53
C ASP A 240 -18.72 -8.87 -19.04
N ASN A 241 -18.61 -9.02 -20.35
CA ASN A 241 -17.60 -9.87 -20.99
C ASN A 241 -16.16 -9.35 -20.82
N ALA A 242 -15.97 -8.10 -20.38
CA ALA A 242 -14.65 -7.58 -20.06
C ALA A 242 -14.09 -8.18 -18.75
N LEU A 243 -14.97 -8.69 -17.87
CA LEU A 243 -14.60 -9.35 -16.62
C LEU A 243 -14.25 -10.84 -16.88
N ASP A 244 -13.20 -11.08 -17.61
CA ASP A 244 -12.77 -12.41 -18.06
C ASP A 244 -11.74 -13.10 -17.16
N ARG A 245 -11.28 -12.41 -16.10
CA ARG A 245 -10.28 -12.90 -15.13
C ARG A 245 -10.90 -13.19 -13.78
N PHE A 246 -10.56 -14.35 -13.22
CA PHE A 246 -11.13 -14.85 -11.97
C PHE A 246 -10.04 -15.36 -11.03
N MET A 247 -9.88 -14.72 -9.89
CA MET A 247 -8.95 -15.16 -8.85
C MET A 247 -9.66 -16.10 -7.88
N ILE A 248 -9.18 -17.33 -7.81
CA ILE A 248 -9.73 -18.40 -6.98
C ILE A 248 -8.74 -18.70 -5.87
N LEU A 249 -8.94 -18.06 -4.74
CA LEU A 249 -8.07 -18.19 -3.56
C LEU A 249 -8.76 -19.00 -2.45
N PRO A 250 -8.00 -19.83 -1.69
CA PRO A 250 -8.42 -20.23 -0.35
C PRO A 250 -8.68 -18.98 0.51
N ASN A 251 -9.46 -19.15 1.58
CA ASN A 251 -9.65 -18.06 2.55
C ASN A 251 -8.30 -17.71 3.21
N ASP A 252 -8.18 -16.47 3.67
CA ASP A 252 -6.95 -15.97 4.28
C ASP A 252 -6.73 -16.56 5.67
N ASN A 253 -6.23 -17.79 5.68
CA ASN A 253 -5.81 -18.53 6.87
C ASN A 253 -4.87 -19.68 6.47
N PHE A 254 -4.35 -20.41 7.46
CA PHE A 254 -3.43 -21.54 7.27
C PHE A 254 -4.14 -22.91 7.26
N LEU A 255 -5.45 -22.96 7.05
CA LEU A 255 -6.21 -24.21 7.03
C LEU A 255 -6.15 -24.85 5.65
N SER A 256 -5.74 -26.11 5.58
CA SER A 256 -5.78 -26.95 4.39
C SER A 256 -6.80 -28.07 4.58
N CYS A 257 -7.55 -28.40 3.51
CA CYS A 257 -8.48 -29.53 3.56
C CYS A 257 -7.74 -30.85 3.48
N THR A 258 -7.96 -31.72 4.46
CA THR A 258 -7.37 -33.06 4.56
C THR A 258 -8.41 -34.18 4.49
N CYS A 259 -9.58 -33.98 3.84
CA CYS A 259 -10.52 -35.04 3.54
C CYS A 259 -9.88 -36.05 2.57
N ASP A 260 -10.42 -37.30 2.50
CA ASP A 260 -9.85 -38.37 1.68
C ASP A 260 -9.64 -37.98 0.22
N LYS A 261 -10.55 -37.20 -0.37
CA LYS A 261 -10.40 -36.71 -1.75
C LYS A 261 -9.22 -35.76 -1.89
N CYS A 262 -9.05 -34.81 -0.95
CA CYS A 262 -7.95 -33.86 -0.99
C CYS A 262 -6.60 -34.56 -0.70
N LYS A 263 -6.56 -35.51 0.25
CA LYS A 263 -5.34 -36.32 0.51
C LYS A 263 -4.93 -37.12 -0.73
N LYS A 264 -5.88 -37.75 -1.43
CA LYS A 264 -5.62 -38.50 -2.69
C LYS A 264 -5.04 -37.59 -3.79
N LEU A 265 -5.37 -36.30 -3.79
CA LEU A 265 -4.78 -35.31 -4.70
C LEU A 265 -3.39 -34.85 -4.28
N GLY A 266 -2.94 -35.14 -3.07
CA GLY A 266 -1.64 -34.75 -2.53
C GLY A 266 -1.67 -33.64 -1.48
N ASN A 267 -2.85 -33.20 -1.01
CA ASN A 267 -2.92 -32.21 0.06
C ASN A 267 -2.33 -32.74 1.36
N THR A 268 -1.65 -31.83 2.08
CA THR A 268 -1.20 -32.04 3.47
C THR A 268 -1.87 -31.00 4.39
N PRO A 269 -1.70 -31.09 5.73
CA PRO A 269 -2.20 -30.05 6.64
C PRO A 269 -1.68 -28.62 6.35
N THR A 270 -0.53 -28.51 5.68
CA THR A 270 0.13 -27.22 5.36
C THR A 270 0.17 -26.88 3.88
N ASN A 271 -0.19 -27.83 2.99
CA ASN A 271 -0.15 -27.63 1.54
C ASN A 271 -1.51 -27.98 0.90
N ALA A 272 -2.17 -27.01 0.31
CA ALA A 272 -3.43 -27.15 -0.42
C ALA A 272 -3.26 -27.05 -1.95
N SER A 273 -2.04 -26.80 -2.45
CA SER A 273 -1.75 -26.56 -3.86
C SER A 273 -2.35 -27.64 -4.79
N PRO A 274 -2.20 -28.97 -4.50
CA PRO A 274 -2.69 -29.99 -5.41
C PRO A 274 -4.21 -29.93 -5.63
N ALA A 275 -5.00 -29.77 -4.58
CA ALA A 275 -6.46 -29.66 -4.72
C ALA A 275 -6.89 -28.35 -5.38
N VAL A 276 -6.24 -27.22 -5.05
CA VAL A 276 -6.51 -25.90 -5.64
C VAL A 276 -6.25 -25.93 -7.15
N PHE A 277 -5.09 -26.42 -7.60
CA PHE A 277 -4.76 -26.49 -9.01
C PHE A 277 -5.59 -27.53 -9.78
N THR A 278 -5.98 -28.65 -9.15
CA THR A 278 -6.96 -29.59 -9.74
C THR A 278 -8.30 -28.90 -9.98
N PHE A 279 -8.77 -28.09 -9.03
CA PHE A 279 -9.99 -27.32 -9.15
C PHE A 279 -9.90 -26.26 -10.26
N LEU A 280 -8.79 -25.52 -10.31
CA LEU A 280 -8.53 -24.55 -11.37
C LEU A 280 -8.47 -25.20 -12.76
N ASN A 281 -7.77 -26.33 -12.90
CA ASN A 281 -7.73 -27.08 -14.16
C ASN A 281 -9.14 -27.50 -14.62
N LYS A 282 -10.01 -27.90 -13.69
CA LYS A 282 -11.40 -28.23 -14.01
C LYS A 282 -12.20 -27.03 -14.51
N LEU A 283 -12.00 -25.83 -13.92
CA LEU A 283 -12.61 -24.58 -14.38
C LEU A 283 -12.04 -24.17 -15.76
N ALA A 284 -10.74 -24.21 -15.92
CA ALA A 284 -10.01 -23.79 -17.12
C ALA A 284 -10.39 -24.63 -18.35
N ARG A 285 -10.52 -25.96 -18.19
CA ARG A 285 -11.01 -26.87 -19.26
C ARG A 285 -12.44 -26.58 -19.67
N LYS A 286 -13.29 -26.27 -18.69
CA LYS A 286 -14.70 -25.98 -18.94
C LYS A 286 -14.90 -24.63 -19.62
N TYR A 287 -14.10 -23.60 -19.25
CA TYR A 287 -14.26 -22.22 -19.67
C TYR A 287 -13.01 -21.69 -20.35
N LYS A 288 -12.75 -22.14 -21.57
CA LYS A 288 -11.52 -21.85 -22.33
C LYS A 288 -11.27 -20.38 -22.67
N LYS A 289 -12.32 -19.52 -22.61
CA LYS A 289 -12.22 -18.08 -22.87
C LYS A 289 -11.93 -17.27 -21.62
N LEU A 290 -12.01 -17.88 -20.43
CA LEU A 290 -11.78 -17.22 -19.16
C LEU A 290 -10.38 -17.54 -18.64
N HIS A 291 -9.81 -16.61 -17.88
CA HIS A 291 -8.51 -16.76 -17.25
C HIS A 291 -8.69 -16.94 -15.74
N PHE A 292 -8.05 -17.94 -15.18
CA PHE A 292 -8.14 -18.27 -13.76
C PHE A 292 -6.79 -18.05 -13.09
N PHE A 293 -6.82 -17.44 -11.92
CA PHE A 293 -5.61 -17.17 -11.15
C PHE A 293 -5.75 -17.71 -9.72
N THR A 294 -4.63 -18.07 -9.12
CA THR A 294 -4.51 -18.25 -7.67
C THR A 294 -3.27 -17.50 -7.17
N SER A 295 -2.96 -17.58 -5.88
CA SER A 295 -1.76 -16.94 -5.34
C SER A 295 -0.88 -17.95 -4.61
N ALA A 296 0.42 -17.87 -4.84
CA ALA A 296 1.43 -18.55 -4.03
C ALA A 296 1.53 -17.86 -2.66
N TYR A 297 0.61 -18.22 -1.77
CA TYR A 297 0.40 -17.62 -0.47
C TYR A 297 -0.17 -18.64 0.54
N ASN A 298 0.17 -18.50 1.82
CA ASN A 298 -0.27 -19.35 2.92
C ASN A 298 -0.11 -20.85 2.63
N THR A 299 -1.20 -21.55 2.29
CA THR A 299 -1.22 -23.00 2.02
C THR A 299 -0.99 -23.37 0.56
N VAL A 300 -0.82 -22.40 -0.35
CA VAL A 300 -0.56 -22.61 -1.78
C VAL A 300 0.84 -22.12 -2.11
N THR A 301 1.87 -22.77 -1.59
CA THR A 301 3.27 -22.34 -1.78
C THR A 301 4.15 -23.34 -2.54
N GLU A 302 3.69 -24.58 -2.70
CA GLU A 302 4.40 -25.62 -3.39
C GLU A 302 3.82 -25.86 -4.79
N VAL A 303 4.68 -26.03 -5.78
CA VAL A 303 4.29 -26.34 -7.15
C VAL A 303 3.76 -27.78 -7.18
N PRO A 304 2.55 -28.05 -7.69
CA PRO A 304 2.05 -29.41 -7.85
C PRO A 304 2.83 -30.22 -8.91
N ASP A 305 2.80 -31.55 -8.80
CA ASP A 305 3.51 -32.47 -9.72
C ASP A 305 2.92 -32.55 -11.14
N PHE A 306 1.81 -31.85 -11.40
CA PHE A 306 1.14 -31.83 -12.70
C PHE A 306 1.03 -30.39 -13.23
N LYS A 307 1.05 -30.22 -14.54
CA LYS A 307 0.94 -28.89 -15.18
C LYS A 307 -0.45 -28.29 -15.07
N ALA A 308 -0.50 -26.99 -14.95
CA ALA A 308 -1.70 -26.19 -15.09
C ALA A 308 -2.16 -26.09 -16.55
N GLU A 309 -3.44 -25.82 -16.79
CA GLU A 309 -3.98 -25.47 -18.10
C GLU A 309 -3.47 -24.07 -18.51
N LYS A 310 -3.37 -23.83 -19.84
CA LYS A 310 -2.80 -22.59 -20.41
C LYS A 310 -3.48 -21.28 -20.00
N ASN A 311 -4.75 -21.34 -19.59
CA ASN A 311 -5.49 -20.19 -19.10
C ASN A 311 -5.51 -20.08 -17.57
N ILE A 312 -4.45 -20.61 -16.92
CA ILE A 312 -4.21 -20.47 -15.49
C ILE A 312 -2.95 -19.67 -15.26
N GLY A 313 -3.07 -18.62 -14.46
CA GLY A 313 -1.97 -17.82 -13.96
C GLY A 313 -1.83 -17.89 -12.44
N LEU A 314 -0.73 -17.33 -11.95
CA LEU A 314 -0.38 -17.30 -10.54
C LEU A 314 0.10 -15.91 -10.12
N PHE A 315 -0.36 -15.43 -8.96
CA PHE A 315 0.27 -14.33 -8.23
C PHE A 315 1.25 -14.87 -7.19
N TYR A 316 2.53 -14.55 -7.33
CA TYR A 316 3.51 -14.85 -6.30
C TYR A 316 3.55 -13.71 -5.28
N SER A 317 3.18 -13.99 -4.03
CA SER A 317 3.18 -12.99 -2.96
C SER A 317 4.57 -12.81 -2.35
N THR A 318 5.03 -11.56 -2.30
CA THR A 318 6.31 -11.19 -1.67
C THR A 318 6.15 -10.79 -0.19
N ILE A 319 5.03 -11.13 0.46
CA ILE A 319 4.73 -10.72 1.84
C ILE A 319 5.81 -11.14 2.86
N LYS A 320 6.45 -12.30 2.64
CA LYS A 320 7.52 -12.83 3.51
C LYS A 320 8.90 -12.22 3.21
N ILE A 321 9.00 -11.35 2.20
CA ILE A 321 10.24 -10.71 1.81
C ILE A 321 10.26 -9.31 2.42
N GLN A 322 11.27 -9.05 3.27
CA GLN A 322 11.47 -7.71 3.83
C GLN A 322 11.74 -6.69 2.71
N LYS A 323 11.15 -5.52 2.86
CA LYS A 323 11.33 -4.40 1.93
C LYS A 323 12.56 -3.57 2.34
N GLY A 324 12.91 -2.54 1.60
CA GLY A 324 14.03 -1.65 1.93
C GLY A 324 15.37 -2.05 1.33
N ILE A 325 15.56 -3.32 1.01
CA ILE A 325 16.72 -3.82 0.27
C ILE A 325 16.23 -4.48 -1.01
N PRO A 326 16.78 -4.16 -2.20
CA PRO A 326 16.42 -4.85 -3.44
C PRO A 326 16.56 -6.37 -3.29
N ILE A 327 15.58 -7.13 -3.78
CA ILE A 327 15.56 -8.59 -3.65
C ILE A 327 16.86 -9.20 -4.19
N GLU A 328 17.37 -8.72 -5.32
CA GLU A 328 18.61 -9.21 -5.94
C GLU A 328 19.85 -9.04 -5.04
N LYS A 329 19.81 -8.07 -4.09
CA LYS A 329 20.89 -7.78 -3.12
C LYS A 329 20.61 -8.36 -1.72
N SER A 330 19.49 -9.07 -1.54
CA SER A 330 19.03 -9.58 -0.26
C SER A 330 19.29 -11.08 -0.06
N ARG A 331 19.15 -11.55 1.17
CA ARG A 331 19.18 -13.00 1.52
C ARG A 331 18.08 -13.81 0.83
N TYR A 332 17.05 -13.16 0.29
CA TYR A 332 15.90 -13.84 -0.33
C TYR A 332 16.11 -14.17 -1.82
N TYR A 333 17.14 -13.63 -2.47
CA TYR A 333 17.31 -13.67 -3.92
C TYR A 333 17.29 -15.09 -4.51
N ASN A 334 18.14 -15.98 -3.97
CA ASN A 334 18.27 -17.33 -4.54
C ASN A 334 16.96 -18.13 -4.44
N ARG A 335 16.27 -18.03 -3.29
CA ARG A 335 14.97 -18.66 -3.10
C ARG A 335 13.92 -18.04 -4.03
N PHE A 336 13.81 -16.72 -4.07
CA PHE A 336 12.88 -16.00 -4.91
C PHE A 336 13.06 -16.38 -6.39
N LYS A 337 14.29 -16.36 -6.88
CA LYS A 337 14.62 -16.76 -8.27
C LYS A 337 14.19 -18.21 -8.56
N LYS A 338 14.50 -19.13 -7.66
CA LYS A 338 14.11 -20.55 -7.78
C LYS A 338 12.58 -20.70 -7.81
N ASP A 339 11.88 -20.05 -6.90
CA ASP A 339 10.42 -20.13 -6.80
C ASP A 339 9.76 -19.59 -8.08
N ILE A 340 10.18 -18.43 -8.59
CA ILE A 340 9.65 -17.85 -9.84
C ILE A 340 9.93 -18.78 -11.03
N THR A 341 11.12 -19.37 -11.14
CA THR A 341 11.45 -20.32 -12.20
C THR A 341 10.54 -21.54 -12.15
N ASN A 342 10.38 -22.16 -10.96
CA ASN A 342 9.53 -23.34 -10.79
C ASN A 342 8.06 -23.05 -11.16
N TRP A 343 7.52 -21.89 -10.75
CA TRP A 343 6.17 -21.50 -11.09
C TRP A 343 5.99 -21.22 -12.59
N LYS A 344 6.98 -20.60 -13.25
CA LYS A 344 6.96 -20.39 -14.70
C LYS A 344 6.96 -21.69 -15.52
N ASP A 345 7.61 -22.75 -14.99
CA ASP A 345 7.56 -24.06 -15.61
C ASP A 345 6.19 -24.74 -15.45
N HIS A 346 5.35 -24.25 -14.51
CA HIS A 346 4.06 -24.84 -14.16
C HIS A 346 2.85 -24.10 -14.75
N VAL A 347 2.88 -22.76 -14.80
CA VAL A 347 1.82 -21.89 -15.34
C VAL A 347 2.38 -20.98 -16.42
N ASP A 348 1.54 -20.56 -17.38
CA ASP A 348 1.97 -19.66 -18.46
C ASP A 348 2.14 -18.22 -17.95
N ASP A 349 1.29 -17.75 -17.04
CA ASP A 349 1.31 -16.39 -16.51
C ASP A 349 1.72 -16.36 -15.03
N VAL A 350 2.90 -15.80 -14.75
CA VAL A 350 3.34 -15.49 -13.39
C VAL A 350 3.28 -13.97 -13.18
N TYR A 351 2.51 -13.55 -12.20
CA TYR A 351 2.40 -12.18 -11.73
C TYR A 351 3.00 -12.06 -10.32
N ILE A 352 3.45 -10.87 -9.96
CA ILE A 352 3.92 -10.57 -8.60
C ILE A 352 2.85 -9.77 -7.85
N TRP A 353 2.60 -10.16 -6.61
CA TRP A 353 1.87 -9.38 -5.62
C TRP A 353 2.90 -8.79 -4.65
N ASP A 354 3.28 -7.54 -4.87
CA ASP A 354 4.24 -6.83 -4.04
C ASP A 354 3.54 -5.77 -3.16
N TYR A 355 4.22 -5.26 -2.16
CA TYR A 355 3.67 -4.41 -1.10
C TYR A 355 4.46 -3.12 -0.99
N THR A 356 3.77 -1.97 -0.94
CA THR A 356 4.38 -0.65 -1.10
C THR A 356 4.00 0.37 -0.03
N VAL A 357 3.37 -0.07 1.06
CA VAL A 357 2.99 0.75 2.22
C VAL A 357 3.25 0.02 3.54
N ASN A 358 3.21 0.77 4.63
CA ASN A 358 3.09 0.24 5.97
C ASN A 358 1.60 0.10 6.32
N PHE A 359 1.09 -1.13 6.46
CA PHE A 359 -0.32 -1.42 6.72
C PHE A 359 -0.77 -1.05 8.15
N ASP A 360 0.17 -0.98 9.09
CA ASP A 360 -0.11 -0.49 10.44
C ASP A 360 -0.21 1.04 10.49
N ASN A 361 0.36 1.75 9.49
CA ASN A 361 0.34 3.20 9.42
C ASN A 361 0.43 3.69 7.97
N TYR A 362 -0.71 3.95 7.32
CA TYR A 362 -0.74 4.50 5.96
C TYR A 362 -0.17 5.93 5.86
N PHE A 363 -0.05 6.64 6.98
CA PHE A 363 0.59 7.96 7.00
C PHE A 363 2.11 7.91 7.05
N ASP A 364 2.68 6.72 7.19
CA ASP A 364 4.12 6.52 7.06
C ASP A 364 4.60 6.97 5.66
N LEU A 365 5.74 7.65 5.62
CA LEU A 365 6.36 8.10 4.36
C LEU A 365 6.80 6.92 3.48
N TYR A 366 7.17 5.80 4.10
CA TYR A 366 7.52 4.53 3.49
C TYR A 366 8.37 4.68 2.21
N PRO A 367 9.66 5.02 2.31
CA PRO A 367 10.50 5.47 1.19
C PRO A 367 11.00 4.30 0.32
N SER A 368 10.09 3.54 -0.28
CA SER A 368 10.38 2.30 -1.02
C SER A 368 10.56 2.48 -2.53
N LEU A 369 10.34 3.67 -3.12
CA LEU A 369 10.28 3.85 -4.57
C LEU A 369 11.50 3.30 -5.30
N LYS A 370 12.71 3.59 -4.83
CA LYS A 370 13.95 3.16 -5.49
C LYS A 370 14.19 1.65 -5.37
N VAL A 371 13.85 1.07 -4.22
CA VAL A 371 13.88 -0.40 -4.02
C VAL A 371 12.85 -1.08 -4.91
N THR A 372 11.65 -0.52 -5.02
CA THR A 372 10.59 -1.04 -5.89
C THR A 372 11.04 -1.00 -7.35
N GLN A 373 11.68 0.08 -7.81
CA GLN A 373 12.23 0.15 -9.17
C GLN A 373 13.25 -0.96 -9.44
N ASP A 374 14.21 -1.19 -8.53
CA ASP A 374 15.17 -2.28 -8.67
C ASP A 374 14.48 -3.66 -8.70
N ASN A 375 13.46 -3.85 -7.87
CA ASN A 375 12.67 -5.09 -7.87
C ASN A 375 11.89 -5.28 -9.17
N LEU A 376 11.30 -4.23 -9.74
CA LEU A 376 10.62 -4.29 -11.03
C LEU A 376 11.59 -4.67 -12.17
N LYS A 377 12.81 -4.13 -12.17
CA LYS A 377 13.87 -4.56 -13.11
C LYS A 377 14.20 -6.04 -12.96
N LEU A 378 14.27 -6.54 -11.73
CA LEU A 378 14.46 -7.97 -11.48
C LEU A 378 13.27 -8.80 -11.98
N TYR A 379 12.04 -8.37 -11.75
CA TYR A 379 10.84 -9.08 -12.21
C TYR A 379 10.80 -9.17 -13.74
N LYS A 380 11.09 -8.06 -14.43
CA LYS A 380 11.25 -8.01 -15.89
C LYS A 380 12.33 -9.00 -16.37
N LYS A 381 13.52 -8.97 -15.75
CA LYS A 381 14.64 -9.89 -16.05
C LYS A 381 14.27 -11.37 -15.87
N LEU A 382 13.45 -11.70 -14.89
CA LEU A 382 12.96 -13.05 -14.63
C LEU A 382 11.77 -13.43 -15.54
N GLY A 383 11.28 -12.53 -16.38
CA GLY A 383 10.17 -12.76 -17.31
C GLY A 383 8.82 -12.90 -16.59
N VAL A 384 8.61 -12.10 -15.56
CA VAL A 384 7.30 -11.93 -14.92
C VAL A 384 6.39 -11.14 -15.87
N HIS A 385 5.13 -11.55 -16.01
CA HIS A 385 4.21 -10.96 -16.97
C HIS A 385 3.40 -9.77 -16.38
N GLY A 386 3.16 -9.76 -15.08
CA GLY A 386 2.37 -8.70 -14.47
C GLY A 386 2.75 -8.39 -13.02
N VAL A 387 2.41 -7.20 -12.56
CA VAL A 387 2.72 -6.76 -11.19
C VAL A 387 1.52 -6.01 -10.61
N PHE A 388 1.12 -6.44 -9.41
CA PHE A 388 0.18 -5.78 -8.53
C PHE A 388 0.97 -5.21 -7.35
N LEU A 389 1.00 -3.87 -7.24
CA LEU A 389 1.64 -3.15 -6.15
C LEU A 389 0.60 -2.80 -5.10
N HIS A 390 0.50 -3.62 -4.05
CA HIS A 390 -0.46 -3.44 -2.97
C HIS A 390 -0.11 -2.18 -2.18
N GLY A 391 -0.93 -1.17 -2.34
CA GLY A 391 -0.88 0.12 -1.67
C GLY A 391 -1.93 0.21 -0.55
N SER A 392 -2.50 1.40 -0.36
CA SER A 392 -3.45 1.70 0.71
C SER A 392 -4.91 1.48 0.34
N GLU A 393 -5.19 0.84 -0.78
CA GLU A 393 -6.56 0.59 -1.27
C GLU A 393 -7.37 1.88 -1.41
N TYR A 394 -8.56 1.93 -0.79
CA TYR A 394 -9.43 3.12 -0.76
C TYR A 394 -9.03 4.14 0.31
N ASN A 395 -8.04 3.81 1.16
CA ASN A 395 -7.58 4.71 2.21
C ASN A 395 -6.51 5.67 1.69
N TYR A 396 -6.44 6.85 2.27
CA TYR A 396 -5.36 7.78 1.97
C TYR A 396 -4.05 7.27 2.59
N SER A 397 -2.97 7.32 1.81
CA SER A 397 -1.59 7.18 2.30
C SER A 397 -0.75 8.38 1.90
N THR A 398 0.32 8.65 2.65
CA THR A 398 1.15 9.84 2.44
C THR A 398 1.70 9.89 1.02
N LEU A 399 1.44 11.02 0.33
CA LEU A 399 1.83 11.25 -1.07
C LEU A 399 1.33 10.16 -2.03
N GLU A 400 0.12 9.62 -1.80
CA GLU A 400 -0.43 8.56 -2.66
C GLU A 400 -0.60 8.99 -4.13
N ASP A 401 -0.88 10.25 -4.37
CA ASP A 401 -0.99 10.81 -5.72
C ASP A 401 0.35 10.71 -6.48
N LEU A 402 1.46 11.11 -5.84
CA LEU A 402 2.80 10.96 -6.37
C LEU A 402 3.17 9.47 -6.51
N LYS A 403 2.94 8.67 -5.46
CA LYS A 403 3.26 7.23 -5.48
C LYS A 403 2.52 6.49 -6.59
N THR A 404 1.21 6.73 -6.74
CA THR A 404 0.39 6.11 -7.79
C THR A 404 0.92 6.45 -9.18
N TYR A 405 1.25 7.74 -9.41
CA TYR A 405 1.82 8.19 -10.68
C TYR A 405 3.17 7.53 -10.97
N VAL A 406 4.11 7.60 -10.03
CA VAL A 406 5.46 7.06 -10.21
C VAL A 406 5.43 5.54 -10.39
N PHE A 407 4.60 4.82 -9.65
CA PHE A 407 4.40 3.39 -9.84
C PHE A 407 3.80 3.06 -11.21
N ALA A 408 2.83 3.83 -11.70
CA ALA A 408 2.29 3.65 -13.04
C ALA A 408 3.39 3.80 -14.12
N ARG A 409 4.25 4.81 -13.97
CA ARG A 409 5.39 5.05 -14.87
C ARG A 409 6.41 3.91 -14.83
N MET A 410 6.80 3.47 -13.61
CA MET A 410 7.74 2.36 -13.42
C MET A 410 7.20 1.01 -13.91
N LEU A 411 5.90 0.77 -13.79
CA LEU A 411 5.27 -0.46 -14.29
C LEU A 411 5.17 -0.48 -15.82
N TRP A 412 5.12 0.69 -16.45
CA TRP A 412 5.16 0.82 -17.90
C TRP A 412 6.58 0.66 -18.44
N ASP A 413 7.53 1.37 -17.84
CA ASP A 413 8.95 1.37 -18.18
C ASP A 413 9.80 1.38 -16.90
N THR A 414 10.52 0.29 -16.64
CA THR A 414 11.33 0.16 -15.42
C THR A 414 12.58 1.05 -15.42
N ASP A 415 12.97 1.61 -16.57
CA ASP A 415 14.21 2.37 -16.75
C ASP A 415 14.04 3.89 -16.68
N ILE A 416 12.87 4.37 -16.24
CA ILE A 416 12.62 5.81 -16.04
C ILE A 416 13.60 6.45 -15.06
N ASP A 417 13.90 7.74 -15.25
CA ASP A 417 14.58 8.54 -14.21
C ASP A 417 13.59 8.90 -13.09
N LEU A 418 13.77 8.26 -11.95
CA LEU A 418 12.87 8.40 -10.80
C LEU A 418 12.84 9.85 -10.25
N LYS A 419 13.99 10.56 -10.29
CA LYS A 419 14.07 11.95 -9.78
C LYS A 419 13.35 12.91 -10.72
N GLU A 420 13.52 12.71 -12.01
CA GLU A 420 12.83 13.49 -13.04
C GLU A 420 11.31 13.30 -12.93
N GLU A 421 10.82 12.07 -12.83
CA GLU A 421 9.39 11.78 -12.71
C GLU A 421 8.78 12.36 -11.43
N ILE A 422 9.45 12.24 -10.28
CA ILE A 422 9.00 12.86 -9.02
C ILE A 422 8.92 14.38 -9.18
N THR A 423 9.97 15.00 -9.72
CA THR A 423 10.06 16.46 -9.85
C THR A 423 9.03 17.00 -10.83
N SER A 424 8.86 16.33 -11.98
CA SER A 424 7.87 16.69 -12.98
C SER A 424 6.45 16.63 -12.42
N PHE A 425 6.08 15.50 -11.78
CA PHE A 425 4.76 15.35 -11.18
C PHE A 425 4.48 16.44 -10.15
N LEU A 426 5.42 16.72 -9.27
CA LEU A 426 5.21 17.73 -8.22
C LEU A 426 5.08 19.13 -8.80
N ASN A 427 5.88 19.49 -9.81
CA ASN A 427 5.75 20.78 -10.51
C ASN A 427 4.39 20.94 -11.21
N ASP A 428 3.85 19.87 -11.77
CA ASP A 428 2.56 19.90 -12.43
C ASP A 428 1.37 20.00 -11.46
N ASN A 429 1.54 19.48 -10.23
CA ASN A 429 0.43 19.31 -9.29
C ASN A 429 0.42 20.29 -8.12
N TYR A 430 1.55 20.93 -7.81
CA TYR A 430 1.71 21.83 -6.67
C TYR A 430 2.24 23.21 -7.11
N SER A 431 2.13 24.21 -6.24
CA SER A 431 2.80 25.50 -6.48
C SER A 431 4.30 25.31 -6.53
N LYS A 432 5.02 26.13 -7.31
CA LYS A 432 6.48 26.02 -7.50
C LYS A 432 7.27 25.88 -6.19
N LYS A 433 6.87 26.64 -5.15
CA LYS A 433 7.54 26.59 -3.84
C LYS A 433 7.28 25.28 -3.10
N VAL A 434 6.04 24.80 -3.11
CA VAL A 434 5.63 23.54 -2.48
C VAL A 434 6.20 22.34 -3.23
N ALA A 435 6.19 22.37 -4.56
CA ALA A 435 6.80 21.35 -5.39
C ALA A 435 8.29 21.17 -5.09
N LYS A 436 9.02 22.29 -4.97
CA LYS A 436 10.44 22.28 -4.59
C LYS A 436 10.63 21.65 -3.20
N LEU A 437 9.86 22.11 -2.20
CA LEU A 437 9.95 21.61 -0.83
C LEU A 437 9.70 20.10 -0.74
N LEU A 438 8.63 19.62 -1.39
CA LEU A 438 8.27 18.19 -1.44
C LEU A 438 9.33 17.37 -2.18
N SER A 439 9.83 17.86 -3.34
CA SER A 439 10.85 17.15 -4.13
C SER A 439 12.14 16.98 -3.34
N GLU A 440 12.66 18.06 -2.77
CA GLU A 440 13.93 18.05 -2.00
C GLU A 440 13.82 17.08 -0.82
N PHE A 441 12.74 17.16 -0.05
CA PHE A 441 12.53 16.29 1.11
C PHE A 441 12.37 14.82 0.72
N TYR A 442 11.47 14.50 -0.23
CA TYR A 442 11.13 13.12 -0.55
C TYR A 442 12.23 12.39 -1.33
N ILE A 443 12.93 13.10 -2.23
CA ILE A 443 14.09 12.55 -2.93
C ILE A 443 15.22 12.27 -1.94
N TYR A 444 15.53 13.24 -1.04
CA TYR A 444 16.52 13.04 0.01
C TYR A 444 16.19 11.81 0.88
N LEU A 445 14.96 11.72 1.35
CA LEU A 445 14.50 10.60 2.18
C LEU A 445 14.65 9.25 1.45
N THR A 446 14.22 9.19 0.20
CA THR A 446 14.30 7.97 -0.64
C THR A 446 15.73 7.55 -0.89
N ASP A 447 16.61 8.49 -1.25
CA ASP A 447 18.03 8.21 -1.50
C ASP A 447 18.78 7.82 -0.22
N SER A 448 18.55 8.55 0.87
CA SER A 448 19.18 8.29 2.17
C SER A 448 18.79 6.90 2.69
N PHE A 449 17.51 6.56 2.63
CA PHE A 449 17.04 5.25 3.05
C PHE A 449 17.58 4.12 2.18
N TYR A 450 17.54 4.25 0.85
CA TYR A 450 18.10 3.26 -0.06
C TYR A 450 19.59 2.97 0.22
N ASN A 451 20.37 4.03 0.47
CA ASN A 451 21.80 3.90 0.79
C ASN A 451 22.06 3.30 2.17
N SER A 452 21.14 3.40 3.11
CA SER A 452 21.26 2.84 4.46
C SER A 452 21.26 1.31 4.49
N LYS A 453 20.70 0.66 3.45
CA LYS A 453 20.55 -0.81 3.33
C LYS A 453 19.80 -1.44 4.52
N LYS A 454 18.88 -0.71 5.12
CA LYS A 454 18.05 -1.19 6.22
C LYS A 454 16.82 -1.93 5.69
N GLU A 455 16.45 -3.02 6.34
CA GLU A 455 15.19 -3.75 6.04
C GLU A 455 13.98 -2.93 6.49
N LEU A 456 12.88 -3.03 5.76
CA LEU A 456 11.62 -2.36 5.99
C LEU A 456 10.50 -3.39 6.03
N SER A 457 9.72 -3.39 7.10
CA SER A 457 8.53 -4.23 7.23
C SER A 457 7.31 -3.53 6.62
N ILE A 458 6.35 -4.30 6.16
CA ILE A 458 5.02 -3.81 5.76
C ILE A 458 4.07 -3.66 6.96
N TYR A 459 4.49 -4.11 8.14
CA TYR A 459 3.82 -3.93 9.42
C TYR A 459 4.85 -3.41 10.43
N SER A 460 4.72 -2.16 10.85
CA SER A 460 5.67 -1.50 11.75
C SER A 460 5.02 -0.36 12.52
N GLY A 461 5.29 -0.28 13.80
CA GLY A 461 5.00 0.91 14.61
C GLY A 461 5.99 2.04 14.34
N ILE A 462 5.71 3.22 14.91
CA ILE A 462 6.54 4.42 14.71
C ILE A 462 7.98 4.22 15.23
N HIS A 463 8.17 3.50 16.33
CA HIS A 463 9.48 3.22 16.90
C HIS A 463 10.41 2.52 15.89
N GLN A 464 9.91 1.48 15.22
CA GLN A 464 10.69 0.73 14.21
C GLN A 464 10.97 1.56 12.96
N THR A 465 10.06 2.42 12.53
CA THR A 465 10.23 3.24 11.32
C THR A 465 11.08 4.47 11.58
N ALA A 466 10.92 5.15 12.72
CA ALA A 466 11.72 6.31 13.11
C ALA A 466 13.22 5.97 13.20
N ALA A 467 13.56 4.84 13.82
CA ALA A 467 14.94 4.37 13.92
C ALA A 467 15.62 4.08 12.56
N LYS A 468 14.85 3.95 11.48
CA LYS A 468 15.36 3.57 10.16
C LYS A 468 15.55 4.74 9.21
N TYR A 469 14.61 5.69 9.16
CA TYR A 469 14.62 6.76 8.15
C TYR A 469 13.96 8.08 8.56
N LEU A 470 13.28 8.16 9.71
CA LEU A 470 12.65 9.41 10.16
C LEU A 470 13.54 10.10 11.20
N ASP A 471 14.38 10.99 10.74
CA ASP A 471 15.07 11.93 11.65
C ASP A 471 14.04 12.95 12.19
N PRO A 472 13.83 13.05 13.52
CA PRO A 472 12.83 13.95 14.10
C PRO A 472 13.06 15.42 13.78
N GLU A 473 14.31 15.87 13.75
CA GLU A 473 14.65 17.28 13.49
C GLU A 473 14.34 17.65 12.03
N LEU A 474 14.71 16.77 11.10
CA LEU A 474 14.41 16.93 9.68
C LEU A 474 12.89 16.93 9.44
N LEU A 475 12.15 15.97 10.02
CA LEU A 475 10.71 15.89 9.84
C LEU A 475 9.98 17.10 10.45
N PHE A 476 10.38 17.56 11.64
CA PHE A 476 9.72 18.68 12.30
C PHE A 476 9.98 19.99 11.54
N THR A 477 11.20 20.22 11.06
CA THR A 477 11.51 21.37 10.20
C THR A 477 10.69 21.34 8.91
N PHE A 478 10.64 20.19 8.25
CA PHE A 478 9.83 20.02 7.04
C PHE A 478 8.35 20.25 7.30
N TYR A 479 7.81 19.71 8.41
CA TYR A 479 6.43 19.93 8.82
C TYR A 479 6.10 21.42 8.99
N GLU A 480 6.93 22.14 9.71
CA GLU A 480 6.73 23.57 9.98
C GLU A 480 6.76 24.42 8.71
N ASP A 481 7.66 24.10 7.78
CA ASP A 481 7.73 24.79 6.50
C ASP A 481 6.51 24.46 5.61
N PHE A 482 6.08 23.21 5.59
CA PHE A 482 4.90 22.79 4.83
C PHE A 482 3.61 23.37 5.40
N ASP A 483 3.45 23.39 6.72
CA ASP A 483 2.25 23.88 7.41
C ASP A 483 1.96 25.38 7.12
N LYS A 484 2.98 26.20 6.91
CA LYS A 484 2.84 27.60 6.47
C LYS A 484 2.07 27.73 5.15
N TYR A 485 2.28 26.77 4.21
CA TYR A 485 1.54 26.75 2.94
C TYR A 485 0.12 26.24 3.11
N VAL A 486 -0.11 25.31 4.03
CA VAL A 486 -1.46 24.83 4.35
C VAL A 486 -2.31 25.96 4.92
N GLN A 487 -1.78 26.73 5.86
CA GLN A 487 -2.48 27.86 6.48
C GLN A 487 -2.89 28.94 5.46
N SER A 488 -2.07 29.17 4.42
CA SER A 488 -2.39 30.10 3.33
C SER A 488 -3.28 29.50 2.25
N ASN A 489 -3.56 28.19 2.27
CA ASN A 489 -4.34 27.46 1.27
C ASN A 489 -5.32 26.46 1.91
N GLN A 490 -6.09 26.90 2.88
CA GLN A 490 -6.92 26.08 3.79
C GLN A 490 -7.95 25.15 3.12
N TYR A 491 -8.23 25.33 1.83
CA TYR A 491 -9.19 24.50 1.08
C TYR A 491 -8.52 23.62 0.02
N ASN A 492 -7.19 23.63 -0.09
CA ASN A 492 -6.50 22.75 -1.04
C ASN A 492 -6.48 21.32 -0.50
N GLN A 493 -7.23 20.45 -1.14
CA GLN A 493 -7.42 19.05 -0.73
C GLN A 493 -6.09 18.29 -0.61
N ASN A 494 -5.19 18.43 -1.60
CA ASN A 494 -3.91 17.74 -1.57
C ASN A 494 -3.02 18.23 -0.41
N TYR A 495 -3.04 19.52 -0.11
CA TYR A 495 -2.28 20.08 1.01
C TYR A 495 -2.82 19.57 2.34
N LEU A 496 -4.15 19.54 2.51
CA LEU A 496 -4.81 19.04 3.72
C LEU A 496 -4.54 17.55 3.95
N GLN A 497 -4.51 16.75 2.90
CA GLN A 497 -4.19 15.32 2.99
C GLN A 497 -2.74 15.10 3.48
N ILE A 498 -1.78 15.78 2.87
CA ILE A 498 -0.37 15.72 3.31
C ILE A 498 -0.22 16.24 4.74
N ALA A 499 -0.85 17.37 5.07
CA ALA A 499 -0.80 17.96 6.41
C ALA A 499 -1.38 17.02 7.48
N THR A 500 -2.48 16.32 7.16
CA THR A 500 -3.05 15.30 8.07
C THR A 500 -2.03 14.23 8.41
N ALA A 501 -1.38 13.66 7.39
CA ALA A 501 -0.40 12.61 7.59
C ALA A 501 0.84 13.11 8.35
N LEU A 502 1.38 14.27 7.99
CA LEU A 502 2.57 14.84 8.64
C LEU A 502 2.29 15.25 10.09
N THR A 503 1.09 15.78 10.38
CA THR A 503 0.69 16.12 11.76
C THR A 503 0.59 14.85 12.62
N PHE A 504 -0.01 13.79 12.07
CA PHE A 504 -0.06 12.49 12.72
C PHE A 504 1.34 11.94 12.99
N LEU A 505 2.23 11.94 12.00
CA LEU A 505 3.61 11.47 12.15
C LEU A 505 4.40 12.27 13.19
N LYS A 506 4.24 13.61 13.22
CA LYS A 506 4.87 14.46 14.25
C LYS A 506 4.38 14.06 15.64
N LEU A 507 3.06 13.88 15.83
CA LEU A 507 2.48 13.41 17.08
C LEU A 507 2.99 12.02 17.47
N GLU A 508 3.08 11.08 16.53
CA GLU A 508 3.58 9.73 16.79
C GLU A 508 5.06 9.72 17.23
N ILE A 509 5.90 10.53 16.59
CA ILE A 509 7.30 10.70 17.03
C ILE A 509 7.33 11.33 18.42
N MET A 510 6.52 12.36 18.67
CA MET A 510 6.48 12.97 20.01
C MET A 510 5.99 12.00 21.07
N ARG A 511 5.09 11.09 20.73
CA ARG A 511 4.60 10.02 21.62
C ARG A 511 5.72 9.02 21.93
N ASP A 512 6.46 8.58 20.92
CA ASP A 512 7.55 7.61 21.04
C ASP A 512 8.75 8.15 21.81
N TYR A 513 9.04 9.46 21.68
CA TYR A 513 10.12 10.13 22.43
C TYR A 513 9.73 10.52 23.87
N GLY A 514 8.46 10.36 24.27
CA GLY A 514 8.00 10.50 25.65
C GLY A 514 8.36 11.82 26.30
N PHE A 515 9.20 11.79 27.33
CA PHE A 515 9.72 12.97 28.02
C PHE A 515 11.11 13.45 27.49
N GLY A 516 11.56 12.90 26.38
CA GLY A 516 12.83 13.26 25.74
C GLY A 516 12.80 14.58 24.97
N LYS A 517 13.93 14.90 24.29
CA LYS A 517 14.11 16.14 23.50
C LYS A 517 12.96 16.38 22.52
N TYR A 518 12.59 15.36 21.75
CA TYR A 518 11.53 15.41 20.73
C TYR A 518 10.17 14.94 21.25
N GLY A 519 10.08 14.58 22.54
CA GLY A 519 8.87 14.05 23.14
C GLY A 519 7.80 15.12 23.40
N TYR A 520 6.61 14.65 23.80
CA TYR A 520 5.42 15.50 24.05
C TYR A 520 5.46 16.26 25.38
N ALA A 521 6.29 15.83 26.32
CA ALA A 521 6.42 16.45 27.64
C ALA A 521 7.88 16.59 28.07
N ARG A 522 8.11 17.24 29.18
CA ARG A 522 9.39 17.33 29.88
C ARG A 522 9.15 17.12 31.37
N LEU A 523 10.12 16.59 32.07
CA LEU A 523 10.12 16.57 33.54
C LEU A 523 10.77 17.85 34.08
N PHE A 524 10.11 18.47 35.03
CA PHE A 524 10.65 19.57 35.82
C PHE A 524 10.46 19.24 37.31
N ASN A 525 11.55 18.97 38.03
CA ASN A 525 11.52 18.50 39.42
C ASN A 525 10.60 17.29 39.61
N ASN A 526 10.73 16.29 38.73
CA ASN A 526 9.89 15.10 38.60
C ASN A 526 8.41 15.36 38.19
N GLU A 527 7.98 16.61 38.02
CA GLU A 527 6.64 16.93 37.54
C GLU A 527 6.58 16.87 36.01
N ILE A 528 5.62 16.13 35.45
CA ILE A 528 5.35 16.01 34.01
C ILE A 528 4.73 17.31 33.50
N ARG A 529 5.43 18.01 32.62
CA ARG A 529 4.94 19.21 31.94
C ARG A 529 4.74 18.94 30.46
N VAL A 530 3.49 18.75 30.06
CA VAL A 530 3.10 18.59 28.66
C VAL A 530 3.35 19.89 27.91
N LYS A 531 3.97 19.80 26.72
CA LYS A 531 4.24 20.95 25.85
C LYS A 531 2.93 21.52 25.29
N SER A 532 2.78 22.84 25.28
CA SER A 532 1.57 23.52 24.78
C SER A 532 1.26 23.25 23.32
N GLU A 533 2.30 22.98 22.51
CA GLU A 533 2.13 22.66 21.08
C GLU A 533 1.30 21.40 20.82
N ILE A 534 1.21 20.45 21.78
CA ILE A 534 0.45 19.20 21.61
C ILE A 534 -1.03 19.49 21.41
N GLY A 535 -1.62 20.39 22.21
CA GLY A 535 -3.01 20.78 22.01
C GLY A 535 -3.26 21.35 20.61
N THR A 536 -2.39 22.23 20.16
CA THR A 536 -2.45 22.82 18.80
C THR A 536 -2.32 21.78 17.69
N LEU A 537 -1.39 20.81 17.84
CA LEU A 537 -1.23 19.73 16.86
C LEU A 537 -2.48 18.82 16.80
N LEU A 538 -3.08 18.50 17.93
CA LEU A 538 -4.32 17.71 17.98
C LEU A 538 -5.52 18.46 17.35
N ASP A 539 -5.62 19.79 17.56
CA ASP A 539 -6.62 20.62 16.91
C ASP A 539 -6.42 20.69 15.39
N LYS A 540 -5.16 20.84 14.95
CA LYS A 540 -4.80 20.78 13.52
C LYS A 540 -5.12 19.43 12.90
N LEU A 541 -4.76 18.33 13.57
CA LEU A 541 -5.06 16.98 13.07
C LEU A 541 -6.58 16.77 12.92
N ASP A 542 -7.38 17.18 13.90
CA ASP A 542 -8.84 17.10 13.82
C ASP A 542 -9.40 17.96 12.67
N SER A 543 -8.92 19.19 12.52
CA SER A 543 -9.37 20.10 11.47
C SER A 543 -8.94 19.61 10.07
N TYR A 544 -7.65 19.28 9.89
CA TYR A 544 -7.12 18.86 8.59
C TYR A 544 -7.76 17.54 8.14
N SER A 545 -7.87 16.55 9.03
CA SER A 545 -8.49 15.25 8.69
C SER A 545 -9.95 15.37 8.29
N ARG A 546 -10.73 16.22 8.98
CA ARG A 546 -12.13 16.48 8.62
C ARG A 546 -12.27 17.15 7.25
N LEU A 547 -11.48 18.20 7.00
CA LEU A 547 -11.47 18.90 5.71
C LEU A 547 -10.95 18.00 4.57
N ALA A 548 -9.94 17.18 4.85
CA ALA A 548 -9.40 16.17 3.93
C ALA A 548 -10.31 14.95 3.74
N LYS A 549 -11.36 14.79 4.56
CA LYS A 549 -12.25 13.62 4.58
C LYS A 549 -11.50 12.31 4.88
N ILE A 550 -10.50 12.35 5.76
CA ILE A 550 -9.72 11.21 6.20
C ILE A 550 -10.16 10.85 7.62
N SER A 551 -10.64 9.62 7.83
CA SER A 551 -11.17 9.17 9.12
C SER A 551 -10.37 8.05 9.77
N THR A 552 -9.54 7.35 8.99
CA THR A 552 -8.76 6.16 9.40
C THR A 552 -7.32 6.26 8.90
N TYR A 553 -6.39 5.49 9.49
CA TYR A 553 -4.97 5.60 9.20
C TYR A 553 -4.23 4.27 8.97
N ASN A 554 -4.92 3.13 9.00
CA ASN A 554 -4.31 1.80 8.80
C ASN A 554 -5.28 0.78 8.21
N GLU A 555 -4.79 -0.44 7.93
CA GLU A 555 -5.55 -1.53 7.30
C GLU A 555 -6.80 -1.94 8.10
N ILE A 556 -6.69 -1.96 9.43
CA ILE A 556 -7.82 -2.33 10.31
C ILE A 556 -8.81 -1.19 10.56
N GLN A 557 -8.70 -0.09 9.81
CA GLN A 557 -9.60 1.07 9.87
C GLN A 557 -9.62 1.75 11.25
N SER A 558 -8.47 1.87 11.91
CA SER A 558 -8.35 2.58 13.18
C SER A 558 -8.72 4.05 13.04
N SER A 559 -9.60 4.51 13.92
CA SER A 559 -10.22 5.84 13.84
C SER A 559 -9.28 6.94 14.33
N LEU A 560 -9.04 7.96 13.49
CA LEU A 560 -8.31 9.19 13.87
C LEU A 560 -9.00 9.93 15.04
N ARG A 561 -10.32 9.94 15.09
CA ARG A 561 -11.06 10.55 16.19
C ARG A 561 -10.77 9.86 17.53
N LYS A 562 -10.76 8.52 17.56
CA LYS A 562 -10.39 7.76 18.76
C LYS A 562 -8.93 8.00 19.15
N TYR A 563 -8.04 8.09 18.18
CA TYR A 563 -6.64 8.45 18.38
C TYR A 563 -6.50 9.82 19.09
N ILE A 564 -7.16 10.86 18.57
CA ILE A 564 -7.15 12.22 19.15
C ILE A 564 -7.72 12.22 20.57
N ILE A 565 -8.82 11.50 20.81
CA ILE A 565 -9.42 11.38 22.15
C ILE A 565 -8.44 10.69 23.11
N GLY A 566 -7.84 9.58 22.73
CA GLY A 566 -6.85 8.86 23.54
C GLY A 566 -5.66 9.73 23.93
N TRP A 567 -5.15 10.55 23.00
CA TRP A 567 -4.12 11.55 23.28
C TRP A 567 -4.57 12.56 24.33
N ARG A 568 -5.75 13.19 24.15
CA ARG A 568 -6.27 14.21 25.07
C ARG A 568 -6.48 13.66 26.46
N GLU A 569 -7.03 12.45 26.59
CA GLU A 569 -7.21 11.79 27.87
C GLU A 569 -5.88 11.52 28.56
N THR A 570 -4.87 11.02 27.83
CA THR A 570 -3.55 10.70 28.39
C THR A 570 -2.82 11.96 28.85
N ILE A 571 -2.75 13.02 28.02
CA ILE A 571 -2.05 14.26 28.40
C ILE A 571 -2.74 15.00 29.54
N PHE A 572 -4.08 14.93 29.62
CA PHE A 572 -4.83 15.51 30.74
C PHE A 572 -4.51 14.81 32.06
N ARG A 573 -4.38 13.47 32.04
CA ARG A 573 -4.04 12.70 33.23
C ARG A 573 -2.59 12.87 33.66
N TYR A 574 -1.65 12.98 32.71
CA TYR A 574 -0.21 13.05 33.01
C TYR A 574 0.24 14.46 33.38
N HIS A 575 -0.38 15.49 32.85
CA HIS A 575 0.04 16.87 33.09
C HIS A 575 -0.03 17.23 34.58
N ARG A 576 1.07 17.73 35.14
CA ARG A 576 1.29 18.07 36.56
C ARG A 576 1.27 16.90 37.55
N ARG A 577 1.40 15.66 37.07
CA ARG A 577 1.71 14.51 37.93
C ARG A 577 3.22 14.38 38.09
N ASN A 578 3.63 13.78 39.21
CA ASN A 578 5.01 13.42 39.40
C ASN A 578 5.30 12.08 38.69
N SER A 579 6.55 11.88 38.25
CA SER A 579 7.08 10.60 37.77
C SER A 579 8.46 10.39 38.37
N TYR A 580 8.53 9.69 39.47
CA TYR A 580 9.80 9.41 40.17
C TYR A 580 10.56 8.25 39.52
N PHE A 581 9.91 7.40 38.75
CA PHE A 581 10.48 6.20 38.15
C PHE A 581 11.12 6.44 36.76
N PHE A 582 10.92 7.61 36.17
CA PHE A 582 11.43 7.93 34.81
C PHE A 582 12.94 7.68 34.69
N LYS A 583 13.32 6.78 33.76
CA LYS A 583 14.70 6.35 33.48
C LYS A 583 15.47 5.82 34.70
N LYS A 584 14.78 5.42 35.75
CA LYS A 584 15.41 4.70 36.85
C LYS A 584 15.78 3.27 36.42
N LYS A 585 16.83 2.74 36.99
CA LYS A 585 17.23 1.35 36.75
C LYS A 585 16.34 0.40 37.50
N PHE A 586 15.89 -0.63 36.84
CA PHE A 586 15.14 -1.75 37.43
C PHE A 586 15.56 -3.05 36.73
N GLU A 587 15.25 -4.18 37.35
CA GLU A 587 15.55 -5.51 36.81
C GLU A 587 14.26 -6.22 36.42
N VAL A 588 14.21 -6.81 35.23
CA VAL A 588 13.12 -7.70 34.84
C VAL A 588 13.53 -9.12 35.11
N LEU A 589 12.78 -9.79 36.00
CA LEU A 589 13.05 -11.13 36.45
C LEU A 589 12.37 -12.23 35.63
N SER A 590 11.42 -11.86 34.77
CA SER A 590 10.69 -12.78 33.89
C SER A 590 11.33 -12.89 32.51
N SER A 591 11.07 -14.00 31.83
CA SER A 591 11.45 -14.18 30.43
C SER A 591 10.56 -13.28 29.54
N LEU A 592 11.18 -12.54 28.65
CA LEU A 592 10.49 -11.69 27.65
C LEU A 592 10.46 -12.40 26.29
N ASP A 593 9.48 -12.05 25.46
CA ASP A 593 9.41 -12.52 24.08
C ASP A 593 10.60 -11.94 23.26
N GLU A 594 11.17 -12.73 22.34
CA GLU A 594 12.36 -12.35 21.57
C GLU A 594 12.23 -10.99 20.85
N ASP A 595 11.03 -10.68 20.35
CA ASP A 595 10.73 -9.43 19.64
C ASP A 595 10.41 -8.25 20.57
N TYR A 596 10.24 -8.48 21.89
CA TYR A 596 9.79 -7.49 22.88
C TYR A 596 10.71 -7.45 24.10
N THR A 597 12.00 -7.23 23.85
CA THR A 597 13.02 -7.17 24.89
C THR A 597 13.34 -5.75 25.39
N ASN A 598 12.74 -4.72 24.77
CA ASN A 598 12.95 -3.33 25.19
C ASN A 598 12.14 -2.98 26.43
N THR A 599 12.74 -3.09 27.59
CA THR A 599 12.10 -2.81 28.87
C THR A 599 11.96 -1.31 29.16
N SER A 600 12.60 -0.43 28.39
CA SER A 600 12.49 1.01 28.58
C SER A 600 11.06 1.55 28.40
N TYR A 601 10.23 0.83 27.65
CA TYR A 601 8.80 1.14 27.51
C TYR A 601 8.04 1.28 28.85
N LEU A 602 8.59 0.73 29.92
CA LEU A 602 7.95 0.79 31.24
C LEU A 602 8.23 2.10 32.00
N ASN A 603 9.23 2.89 31.56
CA ASN A 603 9.60 4.14 32.27
C ASN A 603 10.32 5.18 31.41
N ASP A 604 10.06 5.25 30.11
CA ASP A 604 10.66 6.26 29.22
C ASP A 604 9.75 7.47 28.97
N GLY A 605 8.54 7.45 29.51
CA GLY A 605 7.55 8.50 29.36
C GLY A 605 6.77 8.44 28.04
N ALA A 606 7.08 7.49 27.17
CA ALA A 606 6.26 7.17 26.02
C ALA A 606 4.96 6.50 26.48
N PHE A 607 3.92 6.53 25.65
CA PHE A 607 2.67 5.84 26.01
C PHE A 607 2.04 5.12 24.81
N GLY A 608 1.50 3.93 25.07
CA GLY A 608 0.69 3.18 24.12
C GLY A 608 -0.72 3.77 24.00
N LEU A 609 -1.36 3.55 22.86
CA LEU A 609 -2.78 3.81 22.63
C LEU A 609 -3.50 2.48 22.36
N LEU A 610 -4.44 2.45 21.42
CA LEU A 610 -5.17 1.23 21.08
C LEU A 610 -4.43 0.31 20.08
N ASP A 611 -3.32 0.77 19.55
CA ASP A 611 -2.41 0.05 18.66
C ASP A 611 -1.36 -0.73 19.49
N TYR A 612 -1.42 -2.05 19.52
CA TYR A 612 -0.47 -2.86 20.31
C TYR A 612 0.97 -2.84 19.75
N ASN A 613 1.16 -2.33 18.53
CA ASN A 613 2.47 -2.29 17.86
C ASN A 613 3.36 -1.12 18.30
N THR A 614 2.85 -0.19 19.10
CA THR A 614 3.57 1.05 19.45
C THR A 614 3.54 1.30 20.95
N ASN A 615 4.73 1.37 21.58
CA ASN A 615 4.97 1.69 22.98
C ASN A 615 4.30 0.73 23.99
N TRP A 616 4.20 -0.56 23.63
CA TRP A 616 3.74 -1.60 24.52
C TRP A 616 4.82 -2.65 24.71
N LEU A 617 5.15 -3.00 25.94
CA LEU A 617 5.88 -4.23 26.26
C LEU A 617 4.87 -5.39 26.26
N LEU A 618 5.08 -6.35 25.36
CA LEU A 618 4.23 -7.53 25.24
C LEU A 618 4.89 -8.73 25.92
N CYS A 619 4.16 -9.40 26.83
CA CYS A 619 4.61 -10.61 27.52
C CYS A 619 3.65 -11.77 27.20
N SER A 620 4.05 -12.68 26.31
CA SER A 620 3.24 -13.85 25.95
C SER A 620 3.66 -15.11 26.71
N VAL A 621 4.92 -15.22 27.12
CA VAL A 621 5.50 -16.39 27.79
C VAL A 621 5.15 -16.37 29.27
N ASP A 622 5.70 -15.44 30.04
CA ASP A 622 5.59 -15.39 31.49
C ASP A 622 4.72 -14.21 32.00
N ASP A 623 4.45 -14.20 33.30
CA ASP A 623 3.98 -13.02 34.01
C ASP A 623 5.10 -11.97 34.01
N LEU A 624 4.78 -10.69 34.05
CA LEU A 624 5.81 -9.66 34.16
C LEU A 624 6.21 -9.45 35.62
N VAL A 625 7.49 -9.67 35.93
CA VAL A 625 8.04 -9.52 37.26
C VAL A 625 9.21 -8.54 37.25
N LEU A 626 9.09 -7.48 38.03
CA LEU A 626 10.05 -6.37 38.11
C LEU A 626 10.62 -6.26 39.52
N LYS A 627 11.94 -6.01 39.63
CA LYS A 627 12.58 -5.65 40.87
C LYS A 627 12.97 -4.18 40.86
N VAL A 628 12.49 -3.42 41.85
CA VAL A 628 12.61 -1.96 41.94
C VAL A 628 13.29 -1.56 43.25
N LYS A 629 14.15 -0.55 43.23
CA LYS A 629 14.78 0.01 44.43
C LYS A 629 13.86 0.98 45.12
N LYS A 630 13.64 0.82 46.42
CA LYS A 630 12.82 1.68 47.28
C LYS A 630 13.30 3.15 47.25
N GLU A 631 14.62 3.37 47.30
CA GLU A 631 15.24 4.69 47.24
C GLU A 631 14.84 5.51 46.00
N ASP A 632 14.70 4.84 44.83
CA ASP A 632 14.34 5.51 43.57
C ASP A 632 12.89 6.02 43.55
N VAL A 633 12.02 5.46 44.38
CA VAL A 633 10.58 5.75 44.40
C VAL A 633 10.04 6.15 45.80
N LYS A 634 10.93 6.46 46.75
CA LYS A 634 10.61 6.75 48.15
C LYS A 634 9.60 7.88 48.40
N ASN A 635 9.47 8.81 47.44
CA ASN A 635 8.55 9.93 47.52
C ASN A 635 7.18 9.65 46.88
N SER A 636 6.98 8.43 46.37
CA SER A 636 5.73 8.05 45.68
C SER A 636 4.71 7.53 46.64
N LYS A 637 3.45 7.96 46.46
CA LYS A 637 2.30 7.46 47.19
C LYS A 637 1.44 6.48 46.44
N GLU A 638 1.53 6.53 45.13
CA GLU A 638 0.74 5.74 44.21
C GLU A 638 1.59 5.23 43.03
N ILE A 639 1.19 4.07 42.47
CA ILE A 639 1.72 3.53 41.22
C ILE A 639 0.57 3.52 40.21
N THR A 640 0.76 4.12 39.07
CA THR A 640 -0.15 4.03 37.94
C THR A 640 0.40 3.03 36.92
N PHE A 641 -0.40 2.03 36.56
CA PHE A 641 -0.13 1.06 35.50
C PHE A 641 -1.09 1.30 34.34
N SER A 642 -0.61 1.17 33.13
CA SER A 642 -1.43 1.24 31.93
C SER A 642 -1.39 -0.10 31.18
N PHE A 643 -2.58 -0.63 30.84
CA PHE A 643 -2.73 -1.91 30.14
C PHE A 643 -3.61 -1.77 28.92
N LEU A 644 -3.34 -2.60 27.89
CA LEU A 644 -4.18 -2.77 26.72
C LEU A 644 -4.94 -4.10 26.79
N GLN A 645 -6.22 -4.05 26.44
CA GLN A 645 -7.02 -5.23 26.10
C GLN A 645 -7.34 -5.20 24.60
N ASP A 646 -6.96 -6.25 23.88
CA ASP A 646 -7.32 -6.52 22.49
C ASP A 646 -7.57 -8.03 22.32
N THR A 647 -8.80 -8.43 22.53
CA THR A 647 -9.18 -9.86 22.56
C THR A 647 -9.04 -10.53 21.19
N LYS A 648 -9.03 -9.77 20.08
CA LYS A 648 -8.78 -10.27 18.73
C LYS A 648 -7.36 -10.82 18.63
N HIS A 649 -6.39 -10.11 19.22
CA HIS A 649 -4.99 -10.48 19.25
C HIS A 649 -4.58 -11.23 20.53
N ARG A 650 -5.56 -11.69 21.32
CA ARG A 650 -5.36 -12.42 22.60
C ARG A 650 -4.60 -11.61 23.65
N ILE A 651 -4.71 -10.31 23.63
CA ILE A 651 -4.17 -9.40 24.63
C ILE A 651 -5.26 -9.15 25.68
N TYR A 652 -4.93 -9.35 26.95
CA TYR A 652 -5.88 -9.24 28.06
C TYR A 652 -5.26 -8.48 29.22
N PHE A 653 -6.10 -7.77 29.97
CA PHE A 653 -5.67 -7.18 31.24
C PHE A 653 -5.18 -8.23 32.21
N PRO A 654 -4.20 -7.88 33.09
CA PRO A 654 -3.74 -8.78 34.12
C PRO A 654 -4.89 -9.10 35.11
N GLU A 655 -4.80 -10.24 35.76
CA GLU A 655 -5.77 -10.62 36.78
C GLU A 655 -5.43 -10.03 38.16
N VAL A 656 -4.13 -10.03 38.48
CA VAL A 656 -3.64 -9.63 39.81
C VAL A 656 -2.31 -8.89 39.66
N ILE A 657 -2.10 -7.86 40.46
CA ILE A 657 -0.81 -7.22 40.69
C ILE A 657 -0.44 -7.47 42.17
N ARG A 658 0.81 -7.92 42.43
CA ARG A 658 1.35 -8.14 43.76
C ARG A 658 2.58 -7.27 43.96
N ILE A 659 2.68 -6.67 45.14
CA ILE A 659 3.91 -6.11 45.68
C ILE A 659 4.44 -7.14 46.66
N LYS A 660 5.71 -7.52 46.52
CA LYS A 660 6.37 -8.56 47.32
C LYS A 660 7.71 -8.04 47.85
N ASP A 661 8.18 -8.62 48.94
CA ASP A 661 9.56 -8.46 49.39
C ASP A 661 10.53 -9.26 48.52
N THR A 662 11.82 -9.17 48.80
CA THR A 662 12.88 -9.92 48.09
C THR A 662 12.86 -11.42 48.40
N GLU A 663 12.19 -11.85 49.47
CA GLU A 663 11.96 -13.26 49.83
C GLU A 663 10.71 -13.83 49.14
N ASN A 664 10.06 -13.02 48.27
CA ASN A 664 8.86 -13.39 47.52
C ASN A 664 7.56 -13.48 48.38
N ASN A 665 7.55 -12.95 49.60
CA ASN A 665 6.34 -12.83 50.41
C ASN A 665 5.46 -11.68 49.87
N THR A 666 4.15 -11.92 49.78
CA THR A 666 3.23 -10.90 49.28
C THR A 666 2.92 -9.89 50.38
N ILE A 667 3.35 -8.63 50.21
CA ILE A 667 3.04 -7.50 51.07
C ILE A 667 1.66 -6.95 50.76
N LYS A 668 1.39 -6.77 49.46
CA LYS A 668 0.11 -6.23 48.98
C LYS A 668 -0.36 -6.91 47.71
N ARG A 669 -1.68 -7.15 47.61
CA ARG A 669 -2.33 -7.79 46.48
C ARG A 669 -3.48 -6.93 45.98
N PHE A 670 -3.49 -6.68 44.65
CA PHE A 670 -4.55 -5.95 43.96
C PHE A 670 -5.20 -6.85 42.91
N ARG A 671 -6.51 -7.09 43.02
CA ARG A 671 -7.25 -7.81 42.00
C ARG A 671 -7.90 -6.80 41.08
N LEU A 672 -7.66 -6.92 39.76
CA LEU A 672 -8.23 -6.02 38.80
C LEU A 672 -9.65 -6.44 38.39
N PRO A 673 -10.54 -5.49 38.06
CA PRO A 673 -11.88 -5.80 37.60
C PRO A 673 -11.87 -6.45 36.25
N VAL A 674 -12.82 -7.35 36.01
CA VAL A 674 -13.00 -7.96 34.67
C VAL A 674 -13.69 -6.97 33.75
N GLU A 675 -13.04 -6.62 32.64
CA GLU A 675 -13.61 -5.74 31.64
C GLU A 675 -14.34 -6.52 30.54
N LYS A 676 -15.48 -5.96 30.10
CA LYS A 676 -16.32 -6.55 29.05
C LYS A 676 -15.94 -6.07 27.65
N ASP A 677 -15.33 -4.89 27.56
CA ASP A 677 -14.91 -4.32 26.29
C ASP A 677 -13.75 -5.12 25.68
N LYS A 678 -13.89 -5.44 24.41
CA LYS A 678 -12.93 -6.30 23.71
C LYS A 678 -11.69 -5.55 23.26
N TRP A 679 -11.75 -4.23 23.17
CA TRP A 679 -10.67 -3.37 22.70
C TRP A 679 -10.66 -2.06 23.48
N LEU A 680 -9.74 -1.95 24.44
CA LEU A 680 -9.72 -0.89 25.45
C LEU A 680 -8.30 -0.71 26.02
N LYS A 681 -7.85 0.55 26.16
CA LYS A 681 -6.74 0.94 27.04
C LYS A 681 -7.32 1.41 28.38
N LYS A 682 -6.70 1.00 29.49
CA LYS A 682 -7.11 1.44 30.82
C LYS A 682 -5.94 1.56 31.79
N GLU A 683 -6.00 2.60 32.61
CA GLU A 683 -5.05 2.85 33.69
C GLU A 683 -5.63 2.39 35.04
N PHE A 684 -4.76 1.86 35.86
CA PHE A 684 -5.08 1.41 37.24
C PHE A 684 -4.11 2.10 38.19
N VAL A 685 -4.65 2.82 39.15
CA VAL A 685 -3.89 3.51 40.19
C VAL A 685 -3.96 2.69 41.48
N LEU A 686 -2.80 2.30 41.96
CA LEU A 686 -2.64 1.51 43.17
C LEU A 686 -1.95 2.35 44.24
N ARG A 687 -2.50 2.45 45.44
CA ARG A 687 -1.83 3.11 46.53
C ARG A 687 -0.72 2.24 47.10
N LEU A 688 0.46 2.80 47.25
CA LEU A 688 1.55 2.19 47.96
C LEU A 688 1.22 1.99 49.45
N PRO A 689 1.87 1.06 50.16
CA PRO A 689 1.76 0.95 51.60
C PRO A 689 2.01 2.29 52.30
N THR A 690 1.19 2.61 53.33
CA THR A 690 1.38 3.80 54.16
C THR A 690 2.60 3.69 55.08
N GLU A 691 3.02 4.76 55.75
CA GLU A 691 4.21 4.80 56.62
C GLU A 691 4.30 3.62 57.61
N TYR A 692 3.17 3.10 58.12
CA TYR A 692 3.12 1.91 59.01
C TYR A 692 3.44 0.59 58.28
N GLU A 693 3.17 0.53 56.98
CA GLU A 693 3.48 -0.64 56.11
C GLU A 693 4.84 -0.51 55.43
N ASP A 694 5.45 0.67 55.50
CA ASP A 694 6.74 1.00 54.83
C ASP A 694 7.94 0.30 55.45
N GLU A 695 7.85 -0.07 56.72
CA GLU A 695 8.86 -0.88 57.44
C GLU A 695 8.92 -2.33 56.86
N GLN A 696 7.87 -2.78 56.14
CA GLN A 696 7.81 -4.11 55.53
C GLN A 696 8.49 -4.16 54.14
N LEU A 697 8.72 -3.02 53.53
CA LEU A 697 9.44 -2.95 52.24
C LEU A 697 10.96 -2.93 52.53
N SER A 698 11.67 -3.94 52.09
CA SER A 698 13.14 -3.98 52.05
C SER A 698 13.68 -2.92 51.07
N ASP A 699 15.01 -2.72 51.05
CA ASP A 699 15.68 -1.77 50.15
C ASP A 699 15.36 -2.02 48.65
N GLU A 700 14.93 -3.21 48.31
CA GLU A 700 14.40 -3.60 47.00
C GLU A 700 13.07 -4.36 47.23
N PHE A 701 12.13 -4.18 46.29
CA PHE A 701 10.87 -4.89 46.30
C PHE A 701 10.50 -5.38 44.90
N ILE A 702 9.60 -6.35 44.81
CA ILE A 702 9.18 -7.00 43.59
C ILE A 702 7.75 -6.60 43.25
N ILE A 703 7.52 -6.23 41.99
CA ILE A 703 6.19 -6.04 41.40
C ILE A 703 5.93 -7.22 40.47
N SER A 704 4.90 -8.00 40.75
CA SER A 704 4.48 -9.14 39.92
C SER A 704 3.13 -8.83 39.30
N ILE A 705 3.06 -8.78 37.95
CA ILE A 705 1.85 -8.51 37.17
C ILE A 705 1.44 -9.83 36.52
N GLU A 706 0.37 -10.43 37.03
CA GLU A 706 -0.04 -11.79 36.66
C GLU A 706 -1.02 -11.77 35.49
N LYS A 707 -0.69 -12.51 34.42
CA LYS A 707 -1.56 -12.68 33.25
C LYS A 707 -2.87 -13.34 33.62
N LYS A 708 -3.90 -13.09 32.82
CA LYS A 708 -5.23 -13.72 32.98
C LYS A 708 -5.11 -15.24 32.85
N ARG A 709 -5.65 -15.97 33.84
CA ARG A 709 -5.63 -17.44 33.86
C ARG A 709 -6.89 -18.03 33.20
N GLY A 710 -6.82 -19.30 32.81
CA GLY A 710 -8.00 -20.07 32.33
C GLY A 710 -8.45 -19.81 30.90
N ILE A 711 -7.72 -18.99 30.10
CA ILE A 711 -8.09 -18.64 28.71
C ILE A 711 -7.11 -19.15 27.65
N GLY A 712 -6.21 -20.09 28.01
CA GLY A 712 -5.16 -20.60 27.12
C GLY A 712 -4.04 -19.58 26.88
N LYS A 713 -3.35 -19.68 25.72
CA LYS A 713 -2.29 -18.71 25.38
C LYS A 713 -2.87 -17.30 25.30
N ASN A 714 -2.29 -16.39 26.06
CA ASN A 714 -2.65 -14.97 26.07
C ASN A 714 -1.40 -14.11 26.32
N THR A 715 -1.53 -12.84 25.99
CA THR A 715 -0.46 -11.83 26.09
C THR A 715 -0.90 -10.75 27.08
N LEU A 716 0.03 -10.29 27.90
CA LEU A 716 -0.08 -9.08 28.69
C LEU A 716 0.59 -7.94 27.92
N ALA A 717 -0.07 -6.79 27.81
CA ALA A 717 0.51 -5.56 27.26
C ALA A 717 0.56 -4.49 28.33
N VAL A 718 1.77 -4.00 28.62
CA VAL A 718 2.05 -2.95 29.62
C VAL A 718 2.84 -1.85 28.93
N ASP A 719 2.47 -0.59 29.18
CA ASP A 719 3.30 0.55 28.76
C ASP A 719 3.95 1.21 29.99
N GLU A 720 3.75 2.47 30.19
CA GLU A 720 4.38 3.27 31.24
C GLU A 720 3.92 2.88 32.67
N ILE A 721 4.86 2.74 33.58
CA ILE A 721 4.64 2.58 35.03
C ILE A 721 5.05 3.90 35.70
N ILE A 722 4.08 4.63 36.25
CA ILE A 722 4.31 5.93 36.88
C ILE A 722 4.21 5.78 38.40
N PHE A 723 5.28 6.11 39.10
CA PHE A 723 5.31 6.28 40.55
C PHE A 723 5.06 7.77 40.85
N ASN A 724 3.91 8.08 41.46
CA ASN A 724 3.46 9.45 41.75
C ASN A 724 3.59 9.79 43.25
#